data_4ec2e75d280c1f464a7a72d3241525f3
#
_entry.id   4ec2e75d280c1f464a7a72d3241525f3
#
_cell.length_a   1.000
_cell.length_b   1.000
_cell.length_c   1.000
_cell.angle_alpha   90.00
_cell.angle_beta   90.00
_cell.angle_gamma   90.00
#
_symmetry.space_group_name_H-M   'P 1'
#
loop_
_entity.id
_entity.type
_entity.pdbx_description
1 polymer ?
#
loop_
_entity_poly.entity_id
_entity_poly.type
_entity_poly.pdbx_seq_one_letter_code
_entity_poly.pdbx_strand_id
1 'polypeptide(L)'
;MAKAIGIDLGTTNSVVAVMEGGEPKVIINEEGSRLTPSVVAFTKEGEILVGQVAKRQAVTNPENTIFSIKRFMGRKYDEVNEEMKMVPYKVVKASNGDARVEIMGKEYSPPEICAKILQKLKKSAEAYLGTEVTDAVITVPAYFNDSQRQATKDAGKIAGLNVLRIINEPTASALAYGLDKKKDERIAVYDFGGGTFDISILEVGDNVVEVKATNGDTHLGGDNMDQRIIDWLVAEFKKDQGIDLSKDRMALQRLKEAAEKAKIELSSTVETEINLPFVTADAAGPKHLNIKLTRAKFEQMVEDIIEKSHQPCEVALKDSKLQKSEINEAVLVGGSTRVPRVQSLMKELFGKEPHKGVNPDEVVALGAAVQAGVLAGEVKDVLLLDVTPLTLGIETLGGVRTRLIEKNTTIPTRKSEIFTTAAEGQTSVEIHVLQGEREMARDNRTLGRFQLVGIPPAPRGVPQVEVTFDIDANGIVNVSAKDLGTGKEQKITITASSGLSEEEIDTMVKDADLHAEEDKKKKEEIEVKNQADSLIYQTEKVVKENKDKLSEDDCKAVEDAIKDTQTAMESGDVAQLKEKMDLLTKASHHLAELIYKQAQDQQQGTQPPPGGDPADTGAAPGGPDEDVVDAEFEDAGR
;
A
#
# COMPACT_ATOMS: atom_id res chain seq x y z
N MET A 1 22.30 -2.84 17.31
CA MET A 1 21.09 -3.68 17.32
C MET A 1 20.42 -3.50 15.97
N ALA A 2 19.92 -4.57 15.35
CA ALA A 2 19.13 -4.45 14.14
C ALA A 2 17.89 -3.58 14.46
N LYS A 3 17.60 -2.59 13.63
CA LYS A 3 16.42 -1.73 13.83
C LYS A 3 15.18 -2.41 13.29
N ALA A 4 14.10 -2.37 14.07
CA ALA A 4 12.79 -2.80 13.63
C ALA A 4 12.07 -1.64 12.94
N ILE A 5 11.34 -1.94 11.85
CA ILE A 5 10.58 -0.95 11.07
C ILE A 5 9.08 -1.10 11.27
N GLY A 6 8.36 0.01 11.13
CA GLY A 6 6.89 0.02 11.02
C GLY A 6 6.47 0.17 9.57
N ILE A 7 5.54 -0.68 9.13
CA ILE A 7 5.02 -0.67 7.77
C ILE A 7 3.50 -0.51 7.79
N ASP A 8 3.02 0.52 7.12
CA ASP A 8 1.65 0.62 6.66
C ASP A 8 1.54 -0.06 5.28
N LEU A 9 0.92 -1.24 5.23
CA LEU A 9 0.65 -1.95 3.99
C LEU A 9 -0.73 -1.55 3.45
N GLY A 10 -0.82 -0.38 2.84
CA GLY A 10 -2.09 0.16 2.34
C GLY A 10 -2.57 -0.45 1.02
N THR A 11 -3.88 -0.33 0.74
CA THR A 11 -4.48 -0.81 -0.52
C THR A 11 -3.96 -0.07 -1.74
N THR A 12 -3.80 1.24 -1.64
CA THR A 12 -3.38 2.12 -2.75
C THR A 12 -1.91 2.51 -2.63
N ASN A 13 -1.49 2.93 -1.44
CA ASN A 13 -0.11 3.32 -1.13
C ASN A 13 0.33 2.64 0.16
N SER A 14 1.61 2.32 0.24
CA SER A 14 2.26 1.80 1.44
C SER A 14 3.35 2.75 1.93
N VAL A 15 3.59 2.74 3.23
CA VAL A 15 4.54 3.65 3.90
C VAL A 15 5.41 2.84 4.85
N VAL A 16 6.68 3.20 4.94
CA VAL A 16 7.62 2.64 5.92
C VAL A 16 8.17 3.74 6.82
N ALA A 17 8.26 3.44 8.10
CA ALA A 17 8.78 4.36 9.11
C ALA A 17 9.69 3.63 10.11
N VAL A 18 10.51 4.39 10.83
CA VAL A 18 11.45 3.87 11.83
C VAL A 18 11.51 4.82 13.03
N MET A 19 11.89 4.29 14.19
CA MET A 19 12.25 5.13 15.34
C MET A 19 13.66 5.69 15.16
N GLU A 20 13.80 7.00 15.22
CA GLU A 20 15.10 7.71 15.14
C GLU A 20 15.14 8.85 16.16
N GLY A 21 16.14 8.81 17.06
CA GLY A 21 16.28 9.83 18.10
C GLY A 21 15.13 9.89 19.12
N GLY A 22 14.34 8.81 19.24
CA GLY A 22 13.17 8.75 20.14
C GLY A 22 11.85 9.17 19.49
N GLU A 23 11.87 9.57 18.22
CA GLU A 23 10.69 9.97 17.44
C GLU A 23 10.47 9.06 16.24
N PRO A 24 9.22 8.79 15.83
CA PRO A 24 8.92 8.04 14.63
C PRO A 24 9.11 8.91 13.37
N LYS A 25 9.78 8.38 12.36
CA LYS A 25 10.10 9.09 11.13
C LYS A 25 9.77 8.25 9.89
N VAL A 26 9.05 8.84 8.95
CA VAL A 26 8.78 8.20 7.65
C VAL A 26 10.05 8.18 6.80
N ILE A 27 10.35 7.02 6.23
CA ILE A 27 11.48 6.82 5.32
C ILE A 27 11.07 7.23 3.91
N ILE A 28 11.92 8.02 3.25
CA ILE A 28 11.76 8.41 1.85
C ILE A 28 12.29 7.25 0.99
N ASN A 29 11.51 6.84 -0.01
CA ASN A 29 11.91 5.78 -0.94
C ASN A 29 12.94 6.27 -1.98
N GLU A 30 13.43 5.34 -2.80
CA GLU A 30 14.43 5.62 -3.84
C GLU A 30 13.95 6.63 -4.91
N GLU A 31 12.63 6.77 -5.07
CA GLU A 31 12.00 7.73 -5.97
C GLU A 31 11.79 9.14 -5.34
N GLY A 32 12.32 9.37 -4.14
CA GLY A 32 12.19 10.63 -3.40
C GLY A 32 10.80 10.88 -2.81
N SER A 33 9.95 9.84 -2.74
CA SER A 33 8.59 9.93 -2.18
C SER A 33 8.49 9.28 -0.80
N ARG A 34 7.62 9.82 0.03
CA ARG A 34 7.24 9.22 1.34
C ARG A 34 6.22 8.09 1.19
N LEU A 35 5.50 8.06 0.05
CA LEU A 35 4.50 7.06 -0.29
C LEU A 35 5.02 6.16 -1.40
N THR A 36 4.84 4.86 -1.27
CA THR A 36 5.12 3.88 -2.30
C THR A 36 3.80 3.30 -2.82
N PRO A 37 3.43 3.49 -4.09
CA PRO A 37 2.23 2.88 -4.64
C PRO A 37 2.24 1.37 -4.44
N SER A 38 1.13 0.81 -3.95
CA SER A 38 0.93 -0.64 -3.76
C SER A 38 0.62 -1.32 -5.10
N VAL A 39 1.56 -1.19 -6.05
CA VAL A 39 1.44 -1.65 -7.43
C VAL A 39 2.63 -2.52 -7.78
N VAL A 40 2.35 -3.68 -8.39
CA VAL A 40 3.37 -4.64 -8.86
C VAL A 40 3.09 -4.94 -10.32
N ALA A 41 4.09 -4.83 -11.19
CA ALA A 41 3.95 -5.11 -12.60
C ALA A 41 4.99 -6.13 -13.06
N PHE A 42 4.58 -6.97 -14.00
CA PHE A 42 5.41 -8.00 -14.62
C PHE A 42 5.64 -7.62 -16.08
N THR A 43 6.90 -7.46 -16.47
CA THR A 43 7.25 -7.15 -17.86
C THR A 43 7.34 -8.41 -18.70
N LYS A 44 7.30 -8.26 -20.02
CA LYS A 44 7.45 -9.39 -20.96
C LYS A 44 8.79 -10.07 -20.85
N GLU A 45 9.79 -9.35 -20.39
CA GLU A 45 11.17 -9.80 -20.17
C GLU A 45 11.32 -10.58 -18.84
N GLY A 46 10.24 -10.67 -18.04
CA GLY A 46 10.20 -11.36 -16.76
C GLY A 46 10.69 -10.52 -15.58
N GLU A 47 10.85 -9.21 -15.77
CA GLU A 47 11.19 -8.28 -14.68
C GLU A 47 9.94 -7.97 -13.82
N ILE A 48 10.15 -7.81 -12.52
CA ILE A 48 9.11 -7.41 -11.56
C ILE A 48 9.37 -5.98 -11.10
N LEU A 49 8.49 -5.08 -11.49
CA LEU A 49 8.52 -3.68 -11.10
C LEU A 49 7.58 -3.45 -9.92
N VAL A 50 7.95 -2.56 -8.98
CA VAL A 50 7.14 -2.26 -7.79
C VAL A 50 7.10 -0.76 -7.55
N GLY A 51 5.96 -0.26 -7.11
CA GLY A 51 5.78 1.14 -6.74
C GLY A 51 5.51 2.06 -7.94
N GLN A 52 6.15 3.21 -7.97
CA GLN A 52 5.88 4.25 -8.96
C GLN A 52 6.23 3.81 -10.39
N VAL A 53 7.31 3.05 -10.55
CA VAL A 53 7.69 2.51 -11.87
C VAL A 53 6.67 1.51 -12.41
N ALA A 54 6.12 0.65 -11.54
CA ALA A 54 5.02 -0.25 -11.90
C ALA A 54 3.74 0.53 -12.28
N LYS A 55 3.40 1.57 -11.50
CA LYS A 55 2.21 2.41 -11.77
C LYS A 55 2.31 3.11 -13.13
N ARG A 56 3.50 3.58 -13.52
CA ARG A 56 3.69 4.28 -14.81
C ARG A 56 3.40 3.41 -16.03
N GLN A 57 3.66 2.10 -15.96
CA GLN A 57 3.37 1.19 -17.11
C GLN A 57 1.97 0.57 -17.08
N ALA A 58 1.15 0.85 -16.08
CA ALA A 58 -0.19 0.27 -15.94
C ALA A 58 -1.08 0.50 -17.17
N VAL A 59 -0.94 1.64 -17.84
CA VAL A 59 -1.67 1.98 -19.06
C VAL A 59 -1.30 1.06 -20.23
N THR A 60 -0.01 0.75 -20.40
CA THR A 60 0.49 -0.05 -21.54
C THR A 60 0.50 -1.55 -21.26
N ASN A 61 0.45 -1.93 -19.98
CA ASN A 61 0.49 -3.32 -19.53
C ASN A 61 -0.54 -3.60 -18.42
N PRO A 62 -1.84 -3.28 -18.63
CA PRO A 62 -2.85 -3.36 -17.57
C PRO A 62 -3.10 -4.78 -17.07
N GLU A 63 -3.00 -5.80 -17.93
CA GLU A 63 -3.28 -7.20 -17.58
C GLU A 63 -2.22 -7.81 -16.66
N ASN A 64 -0.99 -7.29 -16.69
CA ASN A 64 0.13 -7.77 -15.87
C ASN A 64 0.57 -6.74 -14.83
N THR A 65 -0.25 -5.72 -14.56
CA THR A 65 -0.01 -4.71 -13.51
C THR A 65 -1.06 -4.84 -12.43
N ILE A 66 -0.63 -5.30 -11.28
CA ILE A 66 -1.48 -5.65 -10.15
C ILE A 66 -1.52 -4.49 -9.17
N PHE A 67 -2.71 -4.01 -8.85
CA PHE A 67 -3.01 -2.99 -7.84
C PHE A 67 -4.23 -3.41 -7.01
N SER A 68 -4.48 -2.75 -5.90
CA SER A 68 -5.59 -3.06 -4.96
C SER A 68 -5.60 -4.53 -4.51
N ILE A 69 -4.46 -5.22 -4.53
CA ILE A 69 -4.33 -6.64 -4.21
C ILE A 69 -4.75 -6.96 -2.76
N LYS A 70 -4.64 -5.99 -1.85
CA LYS A 70 -5.08 -6.12 -0.46
C LYS A 70 -6.57 -6.48 -0.34
N ARG A 71 -7.41 -6.12 -1.32
CA ARG A 71 -8.83 -6.49 -1.38
C ARG A 71 -9.07 -8.00 -1.57
N PHE A 72 -8.08 -8.72 -2.09
CA PHE A 72 -8.13 -10.18 -2.31
C PHE A 72 -7.44 -10.98 -1.19
N MET A 73 -6.76 -10.29 -0.26
CA MET A 73 -5.98 -10.90 0.80
C MET A 73 -6.84 -11.81 1.69
N GLY A 74 -6.46 -13.09 1.82
CA GLY A 74 -7.15 -14.06 2.69
C GLY A 74 -8.61 -14.35 2.32
N ARG A 75 -9.01 -14.15 1.05
CA ARG A 75 -10.39 -14.31 0.57
C ARG A 75 -10.55 -15.49 -0.38
N LYS A 76 -11.74 -16.09 -0.36
CA LYS A 76 -12.15 -17.07 -1.36
C LYS A 76 -12.57 -16.38 -2.66
N TYR A 77 -12.38 -17.07 -3.79
CA TYR A 77 -12.75 -16.56 -5.11
C TYR A 77 -14.21 -16.09 -5.20
N ASP A 78 -15.11 -16.85 -4.56
CA ASP A 78 -16.54 -16.56 -4.58
C ASP A 78 -16.93 -15.34 -3.70
N GLU A 79 -16.00 -14.84 -2.86
CA GLU A 79 -16.18 -13.67 -1.98
C GLU A 79 -15.75 -12.34 -2.64
N VAL A 80 -15.12 -12.37 -3.83
CA VAL A 80 -14.47 -11.19 -4.46
C VAL A 80 -15.05 -10.80 -5.81
N ASN A 81 -16.32 -11.15 -6.05
CA ASN A 81 -16.98 -10.92 -7.34
C ASN A 81 -17.06 -9.43 -7.73
N GLU A 82 -17.22 -8.54 -6.76
CA GLU A 82 -17.28 -7.09 -7.01
C GLU A 82 -15.88 -6.53 -7.28
N GLU A 83 -14.87 -6.97 -6.53
CA GLU A 83 -13.48 -6.57 -6.71
C GLU A 83 -12.93 -6.98 -8.08
N MET A 84 -13.33 -8.16 -8.57
CA MET A 84 -12.92 -8.65 -9.89
C MET A 84 -13.40 -7.74 -11.03
N LYS A 85 -14.51 -7.01 -10.86
CA LYS A 85 -15.03 -6.06 -11.85
C LYS A 85 -14.22 -4.77 -11.92
N MET A 86 -13.46 -4.45 -10.85
CA MET A 86 -12.71 -3.20 -10.70
C MET A 86 -11.27 -3.29 -11.19
N VAL A 87 -10.81 -4.49 -11.60
CA VAL A 87 -9.42 -4.75 -11.96
C VAL A 87 -9.29 -5.29 -13.40
N PRO A 88 -8.25 -4.89 -14.16
CA PRO A 88 -8.05 -5.33 -15.53
C PRO A 88 -7.36 -6.70 -15.62
N TYR A 89 -6.65 -7.13 -14.57
CA TYR A 89 -5.95 -8.40 -14.53
C TYR A 89 -6.87 -9.57 -14.20
N LYS A 90 -6.44 -10.77 -14.56
CA LYS A 90 -7.25 -11.97 -14.40
C LYS A 90 -7.15 -12.54 -12.99
N VAL A 91 -8.30 -12.70 -12.33
CA VAL A 91 -8.42 -13.40 -11.05
C VAL A 91 -8.94 -14.81 -11.31
N VAL A 92 -8.35 -15.81 -10.68
CA VAL A 92 -8.65 -17.23 -10.85
C VAL A 92 -8.93 -17.91 -9.52
N LYS A 93 -9.64 -19.02 -9.56
CA LYS A 93 -9.96 -19.85 -8.40
C LYS A 93 -8.91 -20.94 -8.24
N ALA A 94 -8.17 -20.92 -7.15
CA ALA A 94 -7.24 -21.98 -6.79
C ALA A 94 -7.96 -23.30 -6.43
N SER A 95 -7.24 -24.41 -6.40
CA SER A 95 -7.77 -25.74 -6.05
C SER A 95 -8.41 -25.80 -4.66
N ASN A 96 -7.92 -25.01 -3.72
CA ASN A 96 -8.47 -24.85 -2.37
C ASN A 96 -9.61 -23.81 -2.29
N GLY A 97 -9.98 -23.19 -3.41
CA GLY A 97 -11.04 -22.20 -3.50
C GLY A 97 -10.62 -20.75 -3.25
N ASP A 98 -9.35 -20.48 -2.98
CA ASP A 98 -8.86 -19.12 -2.74
C ASP A 98 -8.78 -18.30 -4.03
N ALA A 99 -8.86 -16.98 -3.90
CA ALA A 99 -8.61 -16.06 -5.00
C ALA A 99 -7.10 -15.98 -5.29
N ARG A 100 -6.71 -16.16 -6.55
CA ARG A 100 -5.35 -15.95 -7.06
C ARG A 100 -5.38 -15.02 -8.28
N VAL A 101 -4.25 -14.43 -8.62
CA VAL A 101 -4.09 -13.65 -9.85
C VAL A 101 -3.27 -14.45 -10.85
N GLU A 102 -3.74 -14.51 -12.10
CA GLU A 102 -3.00 -15.14 -13.19
C GLU A 102 -2.25 -14.08 -14.01
N ILE A 103 -0.93 -14.22 -14.07
CA ILE A 103 -0.03 -13.29 -14.75
C ILE A 103 0.84 -14.11 -15.69
N MET A 104 0.75 -13.87 -17.00
CA MET A 104 1.52 -14.59 -18.04
C MET A 104 1.41 -16.12 -17.91
N GLY A 105 0.23 -16.64 -17.54
CA GLY A 105 -0.03 -18.07 -17.38
C GLY A 105 0.48 -18.69 -16.08
N LYS A 106 1.03 -17.90 -15.15
CA LYS A 106 1.42 -18.32 -13.80
C LYS A 106 0.45 -17.74 -12.77
N GLU A 107 0.05 -18.56 -11.80
CA GLU A 107 -0.80 -18.11 -10.70
C GLU A 107 0.04 -17.61 -9.54
N TYR A 108 -0.39 -16.48 -8.95
CA TYR A 108 0.19 -15.87 -7.76
C TYR A 108 -0.88 -15.68 -6.70
N SER A 109 -0.56 -15.96 -5.46
CA SER A 109 -1.43 -15.64 -4.33
C SER A 109 -1.32 -14.14 -3.99
N PRO A 110 -2.36 -13.53 -3.38
CA PRO A 110 -2.29 -12.17 -2.90
C PRO A 110 -1.11 -11.89 -1.94
N PRO A 111 -0.76 -12.81 -1.00
CA PRO A 111 0.44 -12.66 -0.16
C PRO A 111 1.75 -12.56 -0.96
N GLU A 112 1.93 -13.34 -2.04
CA GLU A 112 3.13 -13.26 -2.89
C GLU A 112 3.27 -11.88 -3.54
N ILE A 113 2.17 -11.32 -4.02
CA ILE A 113 2.18 -9.97 -4.61
C ILE A 113 2.46 -8.90 -3.54
N CYS A 114 1.81 -8.99 -2.37
CA CYS A 114 2.07 -8.10 -1.25
C CYS A 114 3.52 -8.18 -0.76
N ALA A 115 4.11 -9.38 -0.78
CA ALA A 115 5.51 -9.58 -0.41
C ALA A 115 6.47 -8.76 -1.31
N LYS A 116 6.16 -8.58 -2.61
CA LYS A 116 6.98 -7.73 -3.49
C LYS A 116 6.95 -6.26 -3.06
N ILE A 117 5.79 -5.77 -2.59
CA ILE A 117 5.66 -4.42 -2.03
C ILE A 117 6.48 -4.31 -0.75
N LEU A 118 6.35 -5.28 0.16
CA LEU A 118 7.11 -5.32 1.41
C LEU A 118 8.61 -5.40 1.18
N GLN A 119 9.08 -6.17 0.18
CA GLN A 119 10.49 -6.23 -0.24
C GLN A 119 11.00 -4.86 -0.70
N LYS A 120 10.21 -4.09 -1.45
CA LYS A 120 10.58 -2.72 -1.87
C LYS A 120 10.71 -1.80 -0.67
N LEU A 121 9.77 -1.85 0.28
CA LEU A 121 9.82 -1.04 1.50
C LEU A 121 11.00 -1.43 2.40
N LYS A 122 11.29 -2.74 2.55
CA LYS A 122 12.47 -3.25 3.24
C LYS A 122 13.75 -2.68 2.62
N LYS A 123 13.92 -2.78 1.29
CA LYS A 123 15.07 -2.22 0.58
C LYS A 123 15.22 -0.71 0.79
N SER A 124 14.11 0.04 0.75
CA SER A 124 14.15 1.49 1.02
C SER A 124 14.60 1.78 2.47
N ALA A 125 14.16 0.97 3.43
CA ALA A 125 14.58 1.10 4.81
C ALA A 125 16.06 0.74 5.00
N GLU A 126 16.54 -0.32 4.36
CA GLU A 126 17.96 -0.74 4.39
C GLU A 126 18.87 0.31 3.75
N ALA A 127 18.46 0.90 2.63
CA ALA A 127 19.18 1.99 1.98
C ALA A 127 19.27 3.25 2.87
N TYR A 128 18.17 3.59 3.55
CA TYR A 128 18.14 4.73 4.47
C TYR A 128 18.98 4.50 5.73
N LEU A 129 18.90 3.29 6.31
CA LEU A 129 19.57 2.95 7.57
C LEU A 129 21.03 2.54 7.40
N GLY A 130 21.45 2.18 6.17
CA GLY A 130 22.79 1.64 5.86
C GLY A 130 23.06 0.28 6.50
N THR A 131 22.03 -0.48 6.88
CA THR A 131 22.15 -1.80 7.54
C THR A 131 20.98 -2.67 7.15
N GLU A 132 21.15 -3.98 7.26
CA GLU A 132 20.10 -4.96 7.04
C GLU A 132 18.94 -4.77 8.02
N VAL A 133 17.71 -4.96 7.53
CA VAL A 133 16.46 -4.88 8.29
C VAL A 133 15.80 -6.26 8.29
N THR A 134 15.68 -6.86 9.47
CA THR A 134 15.09 -8.19 9.65
C THR A 134 13.70 -8.15 10.28
N ASP A 135 13.42 -7.17 11.13
CA ASP A 135 12.25 -7.13 11.98
C ASP A 135 11.27 -6.04 11.55
N ALA A 136 9.97 -6.36 11.56
CA ALA A 136 8.93 -5.41 11.20
C ALA A 136 7.65 -5.57 12.02
N VAL A 137 6.96 -4.45 12.22
CA VAL A 137 5.54 -4.39 12.59
C VAL A 137 4.76 -4.00 11.33
N ILE A 138 3.73 -4.77 10.97
CA ILE A 138 2.93 -4.55 9.76
C ILE A 138 1.49 -4.27 10.16
N THR A 139 0.84 -3.30 9.51
CA THR A 139 -0.53 -2.91 9.83
C THR A 139 -1.57 -3.67 8.99
N VAL A 140 -2.74 -3.80 9.57
CA VAL A 140 -3.93 -4.34 8.91
C VAL A 140 -5.16 -3.51 9.29
N PRO A 141 -6.20 -3.45 8.44
CA PRO A 141 -7.48 -2.91 8.84
C PRO A 141 -8.02 -3.58 10.11
N ALA A 142 -8.64 -2.79 10.99
CA ALA A 142 -9.13 -3.32 12.26
C ALA A 142 -10.18 -4.43 12.06
N TYR A 143 -10.99 -4.31 11.01
CA TYR A 143 -12.06 -5.26 10.67
C TYR A 143 -11.60 -6.46 9.83
N PHE A 144 -10.28 -6.63 9.62
CA PHE A 144 -9.73 -7.84 9.00
C PHE A 144 -10.01 -9.05 9.88
N ASN A 145 -10.49 -10.13 9.25
CA ASN A 145 -10.65 -11.42 9.89
C ASN A 145 -9.30 -12.14 10.04
N ASP A 146 -9.31 -13.25 10.75
CA ASP A 146 -8.10 -14.05 11.04
C ASP A 146 -7.37 -14.48 9.75
N SER A 147 -8.11 -14.92 8.70
CA SER A 147 -7.53 -15.29 7.40
C SER A 147 -6.72 -14.18 6.76
N GLN A 148 -7.23 -12.96 6.81
CA GLN A 148 -6.61 -11.78 6.21
C GLN A 148 -5.37 -11.34 7.03
N ARG A 149 -5.42 -11.46 8.35
CA ARG A 149 -4.29 -11.19 9.27
C ARG A 149 -3.15 -12.16 9.04
N GLN A 150 -3.46 -13.45 8.98
CA GLN A 150 -2.47 -14.50 8.71
C GLN A 150 -1.83 -14.32 7.33
N ALA A 151 -2.64 -14.08 6.28
CA ALA A 151 -2.14 -13.82 4.93
C ALA A 151 -1.19 -12.60 4.88
N THR A 152 -1.45 -11.57 5.69
CA THR A 152 -0.55 -10.41 5.82
C THR A 152 0.76 -10.78 6.52
N LYS A 153 0.69 -11.61 7.57
CA LYS A 153 1.87 -12.12 8.26
C LYS A 153 2.73 -12.99 7.34
N ASP A 154 2.10 -13.84 6.53
CA ASP A 154 2.77 -14.69 5.55
C ASP A 154 3.45 -13.84 4.45
N ALA A 155 2.80 -12.78 3.96
CA ALA A 155 3.41 -11.84 3.04
C ALA A 155 4.70 -11.22 3.62
N GLY A 156 4.70 -10.88 4.92
CA GLY A 156 5.89 -10.40 5.63
C GLY A 156 7.01 -11.44 5.64
N LYS A 157 6.70 -12.70 5.96
CA LYS A 157 7.66 -13.81 5.94
C LYS A 157 8.25 -14.02 4.53
N ILE A 158 7.40 -14.08 3.49
CA ILE A 158 7.82 -14.22 2.09
C ILE A 158 8.73 -13.05 1.67
N ALA A 159 8.51 -11.85 2.23
CA ALA A 159 9.38 -10.70 2.02
C ALA A 159 10.73 -10.77 2.76
N GLY A 160 10.99 -11.82 3.53
CA GLY A 160 12.19 -11.96 4.36
C GLY A 160 12.17 -11.06 5.60
N LEU A 161 10.98 -10.81 6.16
CA LEU A 161 10.79 -10.05 7.39
C LEU A 161 10.29 -10.98 8.52
N ASN A 162 10.92 -10.88 9.67
CA ASN A 162 10.38 -11.41 10.92
C ASN A 162 9.29 -10.46 11.41
N VAL A 163 8.03 -10.86 11.28
CA VAL A 163 6.87 -10.05 11.67
C VAL A 163 6.70 -10.14 13.19
N LEU A 164 7.21 -9.14 13.89
CA LEU A 164 7.13 -9.04 15.35
C LEU A 164 5.69 -8.90 15.84
N ARG A 165 4.89 -8.14 15.08
CA ARG A 165 3.47 -7.91 15.40
C ARG A 165 2.69 -7.51 14.15
N ILE A 166 1.44 -7.98 14.07
CA ILE A 166 0.39 -7.41 13.22
C ILE A 166 -0.42 -6.45 14.12
N ILE A 167 -0.57 -5.20 13.69
CA ILE A 167 -1.28 -4.16 14.45
C ILE A 167 -2.41 -3.56 13.61
N ASN A 168 -3.52 -3.20 14.24
CA ASN A 168 -4.63 -2.55 13.56
C ASN A 168 -4.26 -1.10 13.16
N GLU A 169 -4.65 -0.68 11.95
CA GLU A 169 -4.38 0.66 11.40
C GLU A 169 -4.88 1.80 12.31
N PRO A 170 -6.12 1.79 12.81
CA PRO A 170 -6.57 2.83 13.74
C PRO A 170 -5.85 2.80 15.08
N THR A 171 -5.43 1.62 15.54
CA THR A 171 -4.65 1.47 16.77
C THR A 171 -3.23 2.02 16.60
N ALA A 172 -2.58 1.75 15.46
CA ALA A 172 -1.30 2.36 15.12
C ALA A 172 -1.41 3.89 15.05
N SER A 173 -2.47 4.40 14.40
CA SER A 173 -2.72 5.84 14.32
C SER A 173 -2.89 6.48 15.71
N ALA A 174 -3.59 5.80 16.60
CA ALA A 174 -3.77 6.25 17.99
C ALA A 174 -2.46 6.26 18.77
N LEU A 175 -1.54 5.30 18.53
CA LEU A 175 -0.19 5.32 19.11
C LEU A 175 0.59 6.57 18.69
N ALA A 176 0.61 6.87 17.37
CA ALA A 176 1.29 8.06 16.88
C ALA A 176 0.67 9.36 17.42
N TYR A 177 -0.66 9.41 17.48
CA TYR A 177 -1.39 10.56 18.04
C TYR A 177 -1.15 10.71 19.54
N GLY A 178 -1.08 9.61 20.28
CA GLY A 178 -1.05 9.57 21.74
C GLY A 178 0.30 9.84 22.38
N LEU A 179 1.41 9.83 21.60
CA LEU A 179 2.77 9.98 22.13
C LEU A 179 2.98 11.23 23.00
N ASP A 180 2.27 12.32 22.68
CA ASP A 180 2.41 13.61 23.38
C ASP A 180 1.28 13.87 24.39
N LYS A 181 0.35 12.92 24.58
CA LYS A 181 -0.83 13.12 25.42
C LYS A 181 -0.51 12.82 26.89
N LYS A 182 -0.75 13.80 27.75
CA LYS A 182 -0.56 13.71 29.20
C LYS A 182 -1.83 13.48 29.99
N LYS A 183 -2.99 13.46 29.32
CA LYS A 183 -4.31 13.26 29.93
C LYS A 183 -5.06 12.21 29.15
N ASP A 184 -5.92 11.47 29.84
CA ASP A 184 -6.81 10.52 29.21
C ASP A 184 -7.78 11.24 28.26
N GLU A 185 -7.74 10.85 27.00
CA GLU A 185 -8.65 11.32 25.95
C GLU A 185 -9.38 10.13 25.32
N ARG A 186 -10.67 10.31 25.06
CA ARG A 186 -11.48 9.39 24.29
C ARG A 186 -11.51 9.87 22.86
N ILE A 187 -10.98 9.08 21.96
CA ILE A 187 -10.85 9.45 20.56
C ILE A 187 -11.65 8.51 19.67
N ALA A 188 -12.16 9.05 18.56
CA ALA A 188 -12.70 8.28 17.46
C ALA A 188 -11.70 8.34 16.30
N VAL A 189 -11.10 7.21 15.93
CA VAL A 189 -10.24 7.10 14.75
C VAL A 189 -11.09 6.61 13.59
N TYR A 190 -11.28 7.50 12.61
CA TYR A 190 -12.04 7.26 11.39
C TYR A 190 -11.07 7.06 10.24
N ASP A 191 -10.86 5.82 9.86
CA ASP A 191 -9.94 5.44 8.80
C ASP A 191 -10.71 5.11 7.52
N PHE A 192 -10.60 5.99 6.52
CA PHE A 192 -11.20 5.80 5.21
C PHE A 192 -10.09 5.72 4.15
N GLY A 193 -9.61 4.50 3.95
CA GLY A 193 -8.54 4.18 3.02
C GLY A 193 -9.00 4.08 1.57
N GLY A 194 -8.15 3.49 0.72
CA GLY A 194 -8.48 3.21 -0.68
C GLY A 194 -9.43 2.03 -0.85
N GLY A 195 -9.33 1.02 0.02
CA GLY A 195 -10.07 -0.25 -0.12
C GLY A 195 -10.95 -0.63 1.07
N THR A 196 -10.70 -0.07 2.24
CA THR A 196 -11.36 -0.41 3.50
C THR A 196 -11.79 0.85 4.24
N PHE A 197 -12.80 0.69 5.08
CA PHE A 197 -13.26 1.66 6.04
C PHE A 197 -13.25 1.04 7.43
N ASP A 198 -12.63 1.71 8.39
CA ASP A 198 -12.62 1.32 9.81
C ASP A 198 -12.95 2.51 10.71
N ILE A 199 -13.68 2.24 11.77
CA ILE A 199 -13.91 3.15 12.88
C ILE A 199 -13.55 2.46 14.19
N SER A 200 -12.70 3.09 14.99
CA SER A 200 -12.36 2.62 16.32
C SER A 200 -12.57 3.71 17.36
N ILE A 201 -13.11 3.33 18.48
CA ILE A 201 -13.27 4.19 19.67
C ILE A 201 -12.23 3.73 20.67
N LEU A 202 -11.35 4.65 21.10
CA LEU A 202 -10.21 4.36 21.96
C LEU A 202 -10.14 5.32 23.15
N GLU A 203 -9.54 4.86 24.22
CA GLU A 203 -9.00 5.70 25.31
C GLU A 203 -7.47 5.76 25.17
N VAL A 204 -6.92 6.96 25.18
CA VAL A 204 -5.49 7.24 25.01
C VAL A 204 -5.04 8.16 26.13
N GLY A 205 -4.07 7.73 26.91
CA GLY A 205 -3.51 8.52 28.01
C GLY A 205 -2.53 7.71 28.88
N ASP A 206 -1.70 8.38 29.65
CA ASP A 206 -0.72 7.80 30.58
C ASP A 206 0.08 6.61 30.02
N ASN A 207 0.51 6.70 28.75
CA ASN A 207 1.19 5.63 28.00
C ASN A 207 0.34 4.36 27.77
N VAL A 208 -0.98 4.45 27.82
CA VAL A 208 -1.91 3.36 27.49
C VAL A 208 -2.75 3.75 26.30
N VAL A 209 -2.88 2.84 25.34
CA VAL A 209 -3.85 2.92 24.24
C VAL A 209 -4.77 1.72 24.37
N GLU A 210 -6.02 1.97 24.71
CA GLU A 210 -7.04 0.93 24.88
C GLU A 210 -8.16 1.09 23.86
N VAL A 211 -8.36 0.08 23.02
CA VAL A 211 -9.49 0.02 22.10
C VAL A 211 -10.74 -0.41 22.87
N LYS A 212 -11.80 0.42 22.82
CA LYS A 212 -13.10 0.11 23.46
C LYS A 212 -14.03 -0.63 22.50
N ALA A 213 -14.07 -0.22 21.25
CA ALA A 213 -14.85 -0.86 20.20
C ALA A 213 -14.27 -0.55 18.82
N THR A 214 -14.45 -1.49 17.89
CA THR A 214 -14.12 -1.29 16.48
C THR A 214 -15.24 -1.83 15.60
N ASN A 215 -15.43 -1.22 14.44
CA ASN A 215 -16.33 -1.67 13.38
C ASN A 215 -15.79 -1.21 12.03
N GLY A 216 -16.31 -1.75 10.91
CA GLY A 216 -15.84 -1.33 9.59
C GLY A 216 -16.48 -2.09 8.44
N ASP A 217 -16.02 -1.76 7.24
CA ASP A 217 -16.40 -2.42 5.99
C ASP A 217 -15.15 -2.64 5.13
N THR A 218 -14.81 -3.90 4.88
CA THR A 218 -13.63 -4.30 4.10
C THR A 218 -13.83 -4.23 2.59
N HIS A 219 -14.96 -3.70 2.13
CA HIS A 219 -15.32 -3.48 0.71
C HIS A 219 -15.59 -2.01 0.39
N LEU A 220 -15.42 -1.11 1.35
CA LEU A 220 -15.70 0.32 1.24
C LEU A 220 -14.41 1.14 1.26
N GLY A 221 -14.16 1.95 0.21
CA GLY A 221 -12.95 2.76 0.12
C GLY A 221 -12.95 3.74 -1.06
N GLY A 222 -11.85 4.49 -1.18
CA GLY A 222 -11.64 5.49 -2.24
C GLY A 222 -11.70 4.91 -3.65
N ASP A 223 -11.31 3.64 -3.86
CA ASP A 223 -11.45 2.96 -5.15
C ASP A 223 -12.92 2.87 -5.62
N ASN A 224 -13.88 2.78 -4.67
CA ASN A 224 -15.31 2.80 -5.01
C ASN A 224 -15.74 4.20 -5.50
N MET A 225 -15.14 5.26 -4.94
CA MET A 225 -15.37 6.64 -5.42
C MET A 225 -14.78 6.84 -6.81
N ASP A 226 -13.57 6.32 -7.07
CA ASP A 226 -12.94 6.37 -8.39
C ASP A 226 -13.79 5.63 -9.42
N GLN A 227 -14.35 4.46 -9.07
CA GLN A 227 -15.22 3.71 -9.97
C GLN A 227 -16.48 4.51 -10.38
N ARG A 228 -17.06 5.30 -9.47
CA ARG A 228 -18.19 6.19 -9.81
C ARG A 228 -17.81 7.26 -10.84
N ILE A 229 -16.59 7.81 -10.73
CA ILE A 229 -16.09 8.77 -11.72
C ILE A 229 -15.86 8.06 -13.05
N ILE A 230 -15.26 6.85 -13.05
CA ILE A 230 -15.02 6.06 -14.26
C ILE A 230 -16.35 5.76 -14.97
N ASP A 231 -17.35 5.26 -14.24
CA ASP A 231 -18.67 4.94 -14.79
C ASP A 231 -19.35 6.17 -15.41
N TRP A 232 -19.24 7.31 -14.75
CA TRP A 232 -19.73 8.57 -15.27
C TRP A 232 -19.00 9.00 -16.54
N LEU A 233 -17.66 8.93 -16.58
CA LEU A 233 -16.86 9.27 -17.76
C LEU A 233 -17.18 8.36 -18.95
N VAL A 234 -17.34 7.05 -18.72
CA VAL A 234 -17.75 6.08 -19.75
C VAL A 234 -19.13 6.43 -20.30
N ALA A 235 -20.08 6.78 -19.44
CA ALA A 235 -21.43 7.14 -19.85
C ALA A 235 -21.47 8.46 -20.66
N GLU A 236 -20.75 9.50 -20.22
CA GLU A 236 -20.69 10.76 -20.93
C GLU A 236 -19.97 10.62 -22.28
N PHE A 237 -18.86 9.87 -22.34
CA PHE A 237 -18.15 9.63 -23.60
C PHE A 237 -19.00 8.83 -24.59
N LYS A 238 -19.72 7.81 -24.11
CA LYS A 238 -20.65 7.04 -24.94
C LYS A 238 -21.79 7.90 -25.49
N LYS A 239 -22.29 8.84 -24.70
CA LYS A 239 -23.32 9.79 -25.10
C LYS A 239 -22.82 10.76 -26.17
N ASP A 240 -21.57 11.24 -26.02
CA ASP A 240 -20.97 12.22 -26.93
C ASP A 240 -20.42 11.60 -28.22
N GLN A 241 -19.68 10.49 -28.11
CA GLN A 241 -18.95 9.87 -29.22
C GLN A 241 -19.55 8.54 -29.71
N GLY A 242 -20.56 8.00 -29.04
CA GLY A 242 -21.19 6.71 -29.37
C GLY A 242 -20.32 5.49 -29.06
N ILE A 243 -19.14 5.66 -28.46
CA ILE A 243 -18.17 4.59 -28.18
C ILE A 243 -18.21 4.22 -26.71
N ASP A 244 -18.23 2.93 -26.43
CA ASP A 244 -18.23 2.37 -25.08
C ASP A 244 -16.80 2.03 -24.64
N LEU A 245 -16.19 2.92 -23.84
CA LEU A 245 -14.81 2.77 -23.33
C LEU A 245 -14.65 1.61 -22.34
N SER A 246 -15.75 1.07 -21.78
CA SER A 246 -15.67 -0.07 -20.85
C SER A 246 -15.12 -1.36 -21.48
N LYS A 247 -15.08 -1.42 -22.81
CA LYS A 247 -14.56 -2.56 -23.58
C LYS A 247 -13.07 -2.45 -23.92
N ASP A 248 -12.46 -1.28 -23.68
CA ASP A 248 -11.07 -1.01 -23.97
C ASP A 248 -10.28 -0.91 -22.65
N ARG A 249 -9.46 -1.94 -22.37
CA ARG A 249 -8.71 -2.04 -21.11
C ARG A 249 -7.67 -0.92 -20.94
N MET A 250 -7.05 -0.47 -22.03
CA MET A 250 -6.11 0.65 -21.96
C MET A 250 -6.84 1.96 -21.69
N ALA A 251 -7.99 2.18 -22.31
CA ALA A 251 -8.84 3.33 -22.03
C ALA A 251 -9.32 3.31 -20.56
N LEU A 252 -9.80 2.16 -20.07
CA LEU A 252 -10.22 2.01 -18.67
C LEU A 252 -9.09 2.33 -17.68
N GLN A 253 -7.86 1.89 -17.94
CA GLN A 253 -6.73 2.19 -17.06
C GLN A 253 -6.41 3.69 -17.05
N ARG A 254 -6.48 4.36 -18.21
CA ARG A 254 -6.32 5.82 -18.31
C ARG A 254 -7.44 6.57 -17.60
N LEU A 255 -8.69 6.08 -17.72
CA LEU A 255 -9.83 6.63 -16.99
C LEU A 255 -9.64 6.48 -15.47
N LYS A 256 -9.11 5.34 -15.01
CA LYS A 256 -8.82 5.10 -13.58
C LYS A 256 -7.81 6.10 -13.02
N GLU A 257 -6.70 6.30 -13.73
CA GLU A 257 -5.68 7.27 -13.32
C GLU A 257 -6.23 8.70 -13.29
N ALA A 258 -7.04 9.04 -14.30
CA ALA A 258 -7.67 10.35 -14.38
C ALA A 258 -8.75 10.55 -13.29
N ALA A 259 -9.50 9.51 -12.95
CA ALA A 259 -10.50 9.53 -11.87
C ALA A 259 -9.85 9.69 -10.50
N GLU A 260 -8.80 8.91 -10.19
CA GLU A 260 -8.02 9.05 -8.96
C GLU A 260 -7.44 10.48 -8.83
N LYS A 261 -6.84 10.99 -9.91
CA LYS A 261 -6.30 12.35 -9.95
C LYS A 261 -7.39 13.39 -9.72
N ALA A 262 -8.52 13.28 -10.40
CA ALA A 262 -9.65 14.20 -10.24
C ALA A 262 -10.21 14.20 -8.82
N LYS A 263 -10.37 13.01 -8.20
CA LYS A 263 -10.76 12.88 -6.79
C LYS A 263 -9.80 13.63 -5.85
N ILE A 264 -8.50 13.47 -6.06
CA ILE A 264 -7.46 14.14 -5.26
C ILE A 264 -7.53 15.66 -5.45
N GLU A 265 -7.61 16.16 -6.69
CA GLU A 265 -7.68 17.59 -6.99
C GLU A 265 -8.97 18.23 -6.41
N LEU A 266 -10.11 17.55 -6.52
CA LEU A 266 -11.38 18.01 -5.97
C LEU A 266 -11.44 18.05 -4.43
N SER A 267 -10.47 17.44 -3.75
CA SER A 267 -10.32 17.63 -2.30
C SER A 267 -9.84 19.06 -1.94
N SER A 268 -9.14 19.74 -2.84
CA SER A 268 -8.65 21.12 -2.63
C SER A 268 -9.29 22.16 -3.55
N THR A 269 -9.67 21.79 -4.79
CA THR A 269 -10.29 22.71 -5.77
C THR A 269 -11.80 22.47 -5.88
N VAL A 270 -12.54 23.45 -6.39
CA VAL A 270 -13.99 23.33 -6.61
C VAL A 270 -14.34 22.73 -7.97
N GLU A 271 -13.39 22.69 -8.90
CA GLU A 271 -13.53 22.14 -10.26
C GLU A 271 -12.18 21.61 -10.73
N THR A 272 -12.21 20.54 -11.53
CA THR A 272 -11.04 20.02 -12.25
C THR A 272 -11.40 19.67 -13.69
N GLU A 273 -10.41 19.66 -14.58
CA GLU A 273 -10.54 19.27 -15.98
C GLU A 273 -9.90 17.90 -16.19
N ILE A 274 -10.69 16.95 -16.67
CA ILE A 274 -10.23 15.60 -17.06
C ILE A 274 -9.98 15.63 -18.56
N ASN A 275 -8.69 15.67 -18.94
CA ASN A 275 -8.26 15.73 -20.34
C ASN A 275 -7.44 14.48 -20.68
N LEU A 276 -8.00 13.61 -21.53
CA LEU A 276 -7.37 12.39 -22.03
C LEU A 276 -7.31 12.43 -23.56
N PRO A 277 -6.25 13.00 -24.13
CA PRO A 277 -6.04 12.97 -25.57
C PRO A 277 -5.81 11.53 -26.04
N PHE A 278 -6.32 11.18 -27.21
CA PHE A 278 -6.18 9.85 -27.83
C PHE A 278 -6.63 8.73 -26.87
N VAL A 279 -7.79 8.89 -26.22
CA VAL A 279 -8.31 7.89 -25.26
C VAL A 279 -8.68 6.60 -25.97
N THR A 280 -9.18 6.67 -27.19
CA THR A 280 -9.45 5.55 -28.11
C THR A 280 -9.44 6.03 -29.55
N ALA A 281 -9.70 5.13 -30.52
CA ALA A 281 -9.82 5.47 -31.94
C ALA A 281 -10.92 4.64 -32.60
N ASP A 282 -11.54 5.22 -33.64
CA ASP A 282 -12.45 4.52 -34.55
C ASP A 282 -12.04 4.71 -36.02
N ALA A 283 -12.88 4.31 -36.97
CA ALA A 283 -12.62 4.46 -38.40
C ALA A 283 -12.48 5.93 -38.85
N ALA A 284 -13.02 6.88 -38.09
CA ALA A 284 -12.91 8.32 -38.36
C ALA A 284 -11.64 8.96 -37.74
N GLY A 285 -10.84 8.19 -36.99
CA GLY A 285 -9.59 8.62 -36.39
C GLY A 285 -9.60 8.64 -34.85
N PRO A 286 -8.59 9.27 -34.25
CA PRO A 286 -8.44 9.31 -32.80
C PRO A 286 -9.56 10.10 -32.11
N LYS A 287 -9.96 9.66 -30.93
CA LYS A 287 -10.96 10.30 -30.07
C LYS A 287 -10.33 10.80 -28.79
N HIS A 288 -10.81 11.92 -28.32
CA HIS A 288 -10.32 12.61 -27.12
C HIS A 288 -11.45 12.78 -26.14
N LEU A 289 -11.14 12.64 -24.85
CA LEU A 289 -12.06 12.99 -23.77
C LEU A 289 -11.55 14.27 -23.12
N ASN A 290 -12.39 15.28 -23.09
CA ASN A 290 -12.15 16.52 -22.36
C ASN A 290 -13.45 16.93 -21.67
N ILE A 291 -13.49 16.82 -20.32
CA ILE A 291 -14.68 17.09 -19.54
C ILE A 291 -14.32 17.73 -18.21
N LYS A 292 -15.14 18.67 -17.76
CA LYS A 292 -15.00 19.30 -16.45
C LYS A 292 -15.85 18.59 -15.42
N LEU A 293 -15.25 18.36 -14.24
CA LEU A 293 -15.90 17.78 -13.09
C LEU A 293 -15.84 18.77 -11.92
N THR A 294 -17.00 19.17 -11.41
CA THR A 294 -17.10 20.01 -10.22
C THR A 294 -17.12 19.15 -8.96
N ARG A 295 -16.62 19.70 -7.83
CA ARG A 295 -16.70 19.06 -6.51
C ARG A 295 -18.15 18.70 -6.15
N ALA A 296 -19.10 19.61 -6.36
CA ALA A 296 -20.52 19.36 -6.08
C ALA A 296 -21.06 18.15 -6.85
N LYS A 297 -20.69 18.00 -8.13
CA LYS A 297 -21.09 16.84 -8.94
C LYS A 297 -20.41 15.56 -8.44
N PHE A 298 -19.14 15.62 -8.10
CA PHE A 298 -18.40 14.48 -7.52
C PHE A 298 -19.02 14.02 -6.21
N GLU A 299 -19.23 14.95 -5.25
CA GLU A 299 -19.86 14.64 -3.96
C GLU A 299 -21.25 14.03 -4.13
N GLN A 300 -22.06 14.56 -5.05
CA GLN A 300 -23.37 13.96 -5.39
C GLN A 300 -23.24 12.50 -5.89
N MET A 301 -22.22 12.19 -6.70
CA MET A 301 -22.02 10.84 -7.23
C MET A 301 -21.57 9.83 -6.17
N VAL A 302 -20.89 10.29 -5.11
CA VAL A 302 -20.28 9.42 -4.09
C VAL A 302 -20.98 9.48 -2.74
N GLU A 303 -22.08 10.25 -2.62
CA GLU A 303 -22.81 10.45 -1.36
C GLU A 303 -23.22 9.12 -0.72
N ASP A 304 -23.78 8.20 -1.51
CA ASP A 304 -24.20 6.88 -1.03
C ASP A 304 -23.03 6.02 -0.55
N ILE A 305 -21.82 6.22 -1.11
CA ILE A 305 -20.58 5.53 -0.67
C ILE A 305 -20.15 6.09 0.68
N ILE A 306 -20.15 7.42 0.83
CA ILE A 306 -19.76 8.08 2.07
C ILE A 306 -20.74 7.74 3.20
N GLU A 307 -22.05 7.78 2.92
CA GLU A 307 -23.10 7.45 3.90
C GLU A 307 -23.02 6.01 4.42
N LYS A 308 -22.47 5.06 3.66
CA LYS A 308 -22.25 3.69 4.16
C LYS A 308 -21.34 3.64 5.39
N SER A 309 -20.45 4.62 5.58
CA SER A 309 -19.59 4.71 6.76
C SER A 309 -20.33 5.14 8.03
N HIS A 310 -21.53 5.72 7.91
CA HIS A 310 -22.30 6.24 9.04
C HIS A 310 -22.73 5.13 10.01
N GLN A 311 -23.31 4.06 9.48
CA GLN A 311 -23.84 2.96 10.30
C GLN A 311 -22.75 2.24 11.12
N PRO A 312 -21.56 1.89 10.58
CA PRO A 312 -20.47 1.36 11.40
C PRO A 312 -20.04 2.29 12.54
N CYS A 313 -20.07 3.62 12.33
CA CYS A 313 -19.75 4.60 13.38
C CYS A 313 -20.75 4.57 14.52
N GLU A 314 -22.06 4.48 14.23
CA GLU A 314 -23.08 4.37 15.26
C GLU A 314 -22.98 3.06 16.04
N VAL A 315 -22.66 1.96 15.36
CA VAL A 315 -22.45 0.65 16.00
C VAL A 315 -21.22 0.69 16.92
N ALA A 316 -20.10 1.24 16.47
CA ALA A 316 -18.89 1.37 17.30
C ALA A 316 -19.13 2.24 18.55
N LEU A 317 -19.82 3.35 18.41
CA LEU A 317 -20.22 4.19 19.56
C LEU A 317 -21.10 3.42 20.55
N LYS A 318 -22.11 2.72 20.05
CA LYS A 318 -22.99 1.90 20.88
C LYS A 318 -22.22 0.80 21.63
N ASP A 319 -21.35 0.09 20.92
CA ASP A 319 -20.56 -1.01 21.47
C ASP A 319 -19.53 -0.51 22.51
N SER A 320 -18.97 0.69 22.32
CA SER A 320 -18.07 1.32 23.29
C SER A 320 -18.76 1.78 24.58
N LYS A 321 -20.09 1.83 24.58
CA LYS A 321 -20.95 2.36 25.66
C LYS A 321 -20.72 3.84 25.96
N LEU A 322 -20.13 4.59 25.04
CA LEU A 322 -19.86 6.01 25.14
C LEU A 322 -20.92 6.83 24.36
N GLN A 323 -21.17 8.04 24.86
CA GLN A 323 -21.99 9.03 24.16
C GLN A 323 -21.12 9.85 23.18
N LYS A 324 -21.70 10.37 22.10
CA LYS A 324 -20.99 11.26 21.14
C LYS A 324 -20.29 12.44 21.83
N SER A 325 -20.91 12.99 22.88
CA SER A 325 -20.37 14.10 23.67
C SER A 325 -19.12 13.75 24.49
N GLU A 326 -18.91 12.47 24.78
CA GLU A 326 -17.78 11.98 25.56
C GLU A 326 -16.53 11.76 24.68
N ILE A 327 -16.67 11.76 23.36
CA ILE A 327 -15.54 11.70 22.43
C ILE A 327 -14.84 13.06 22.46
N ASN A 328 -13.58 13.10 22.83
CA ASN A 328 -12.78 14.33 22.92
C ASN A 328 -12.34 14.80 21.53
N GLU A 329 -11.83 13.88 20.70
CA GLU A 329 -11.28 14.16 19.38
C GLU A 329 -11.74 13.12 18.35
N ALA A 330 -11.93 13.57 17.11
CA ALA A 330 -12.14 12.70 15.93
C ALA A 330 -10.89 12.80 15.02
N VAL A 331 -10.14 11.72 14.93
CA VAL A 331 -8.90 11.64 14.16
C VAL A 331 -9.17 11.03 12.79
N LEU A 332 -8.80 11.74 11.74
CA LEU A 332 -8.98 11.29 10.35
C LEU A 332 -7.73 10.57 9.85
N VAL A 333 -7.92 9.39 9.30
CA VAL A 333 -6.88 8.51 8.75
C VAL A 333 -7.30 8.04 7.36
N GLY A 334 -6.32 7.77 6.50
CA GLY A 334 -6.54 7.35 5.12
C GLY A 334 -6.83 8.51 4.16
N GLY A 335 -6.33 8.38 2.93
CA GLY A 335 -6.37 9.45 1.92
C GLY A 335 -7.78 9.92 1.53
N SER A 336 -8.80 9.04 1.63
CA SER A 336 -10.20 9.37 1.31
C SER A 336 -10.82 10.35 2.31
N THR A 337 -10.27 10.50 3.51
CA THR A 337 -10.72 11.50 4.49
C THR A 337 -10.39 12.94 4.09
N ARG A 338 -9.59 13.13 3.05
CA ARG A 338 -9.33 14.46 2.48
C ARG A 338 -10.54 15.02 1.70
N VAL A 339 -11.49 14.17 1.31
CA VAL A 339 -12.73 14.58 0.63
C VAL A 339 -13.58 15.44 1.58
N PRO A 340 -13.95 16.69 1.19
CA PRO A 340 -14.64 17.62 2.10
C PRO A 340 -15.96 17.07 2.64
N ARG A 341 -16.73 16.32 1.85
CA ARG A 341 -17.99 15.72 2.30
C ARG A 341 -17.76 14.68 3.41
N VAL A 342 -16.65 13.92 3.38
CA VAL A 342 -16.27 13.00 4.46
C VAL A 342 -16.00 13.77 5.75
N GLN A 343 -15.27 14.88 5.68
CA GLN A 343 -15.00 15.74 6.84
C GLN A 343 -16.27 16.33 7.42
N SER A 344 -17.22 16.72 6.55
CA SER A 344 -18.53 17.22 6.96
C SER A 344 -19.36 16.15 7.68
N LEU A 345 -19.37 14.93 7.15
CA LEU A 345 -20.06 13.80 7.80
C LEU A 345 -19.49 13.53 9.20
N MET A 346 -18.15 13.56 9.35
CA MET A 346 -17.51 13.39 10.67
C MET A 346 -17.92 14.47 11.66
N LYS A 347 -17.97 15.72 11.20
CA LYS A 347 -18.46 16.84 12.02
C LYS A 347 -19.92 16.66 12.43
N GLU A 348 -20.77 16.21 11.53
CA GLU A 348 -22.19 15.88 11.80
C GLU A 348 -22.31 14.73 12.82
N LEU A 349 -21.50 13.67 12.66
CA LEU A 349 -21.51 12.50 13.54
C LEU A 349 -21.09 12.82 14.98
N PHE A 350 -19.95 13.50 15.15
CA PHE A 350 -19.34 13.72 16.48
C PHE A 350 -19.59 15.14 17.03
N GLY A 351 -20.18 16.05 16.25
CA GLY A 351 -20.48 17.41 16.68
C GLY A 351 -19.23 18.30 16.87
N LYS A 352 -18.07 17.87 16.36
CA LYS A 352 -16.77 18.53 16.52
C LYS A 352 -16.01 18.57 15.20
N GLU A 353 -15.15 19.59 15.03
CA GLU A 353 -14.21 19.60 13.89
C GLU A 353 -13.21 18.44 14.04
N PRO A 354 -12.98 17.69 12.95
CA PRO A 354 -11.97 16.64 12.97
C PRO A 354 -10.58 17.20 13.26
N HIS A 355 -9.77 16.41 13.98
CA HIS A 355 -8.38 16.74 14.25
C HIS A 355 -7.55 16.75 12.95
N LYS A 356 -6.81 17.85 12.71
CA LYS A 356 -6.01 18.06 11.48
C LYS A 356 -4.50 18.06 11.74
N GLY A 357 -4.07 17.71 12.94
CA GLY A 357 -2.66 17.77 13.36
C GLY A 357 -1.80 16.60 12.86
N VAL A 358 -2.40 15.56 12.31
CA VAL A 358 -1.69 14.38 11.77
C VAL A 358 -1.84 14.29 10.26
N ASN A 359 -0.82 13.77 9.59
CA ASN A 359 -0.92 13.46 8.16
C ASN A 359 -1.67 12.12 8.01
N PRO A 360 -2.87 12.10 7.41
CA PRO A 360 -3.69 10.89 7.31
C PRO A 360 -3.08 9.79 6.44
N ASP A 361 -2.09 10.09 5.60
CA ASP A 361 -1.40 9.12 4.76
C ASP A 361 -0.16 8.51 5.44
N GLU A 362 0.30 9.06 6.57
CA GLU A 362 1.57 8.67 7.21
C GLU A 362 1.40 8.21 8.66
N VAL A 363 0.35 8.65 9.33
CA VAL A 363 0.15 8.44 10.78
C VAL A 363 0.14 6.97 11.17
N VAL A 364 -0.39 6.10 10.30
CA VAL A 364 -0.44 4.64 10.49
C VAL A 364 0.98 4.05 10.55
N ALA A 365 1.84 4.40 9.59
CA ALA A 365 3.22 3.93 9.55
C ALA A 365 4.05 4.46 10.74
N LEU A 366 3.83 5.72 11.12
CA LEU A 366 4.47 6.30 12.30
C LEU A 366 4.10 5.52 13.58
N GLY A 367 2.82 5.20 13.76
CA GLY A 367 2.38 4.38 14.89
C GLY A 367 2.89 2.94 14.86
N ALA A 368 2.99 2.34 13.68
CA ALA A 368 3.62 1.04 13.51
C ALA A 368 5.12 1.07 13.88
N ALA A 369 5.83 2.18 13.55
CA ALA A 369 7.22 2.38 13.97
C ALA A 369 7.36 2.55 15.49
N VAL A 370 6.43 3.27 16.14
CA VAL A 370 6.38 3.34 17.60
C VAL A 370 6.26 1.95 18.22
N GLN A 371 5.32 1.15 17.72
CA GLN A 371 5.13 -0.23 18.20
C GLN A 371 6.38 -1.10 17.95
N ALA A 372 7.04 -0.92 16.80
CA ALA A 372 8.31 -1.59 16.51
C ALA A 372 9.40 -1.19 17.51
N GLY A 373 9.50 0.10 17.84
CA GLY A 373 10.41 0.62 18.86
C GLY A 373 10.11 0.09 20.27
N VAL A 374 8.83 -0.05 20.64
CA VAL A 374 8.44 -0.67 21.93
C VAL A 374 8.91 -2.12 21.99
N LEU A 375 8.67 -2.90 20.93
CA LEU A 375 9.07 -4.32 20.88
C LEU A 375 10.59 -4.50 20.80
N ALA A 376 11.32 -3.55 20.21
CA ALA A 376 12.78 -3.52 20.17
C ALA A 376 13.41 -2.96 21.46
N GLY A 377 12.60 -2.44 22.41
CA GLY A 377 13.07 -1.83 23.65
C GLY A 377 13.67 -0.43 23.48
N GLU A 378 13.43 0.24 22.34
CA GLU A 378 13.86 1.61 22.08
C GLU A 378 12.91 2.64 22.68
N VAL A 379 11.63 2.31 22.80
CA VAL A 379 10.57 3.10 23.43
C VAL A 379 10.11 2.39 24.69
N LYS A 380 10.04 3.09 25.80
CA LYS A 380 9.63 2.53 27.08
C LYS A 380 8.15 2.83 27.34
N ASP A 381 7.49 1.84 27.95
CA ASP A 381 6.24 1.98 28.71
C ASP A 381 4.99 2.44 27.92
N VAL A 382 4.80 1.96 26.68
CA VAL A 382 3.50 2.10 25.99
C VAL A 382 2.78 0.74 26.00
N LEU A 383 1.66 0.68 26.71
CA LEU A 383 0.78 -0.50 26.75
C LEU A 383 -0.32 -0.36 25.69
N LEU A 384 -0.38 -1.35 24.82
CA LEU A 384 -1.42 -1.45 23.79
C LEU A 384 -2.38 -2.59 24.12
N LEU A 385 -3.66 -2.25 24.26
CA LEU A 385 -4.76 -3.19 24.47
C LEU A 385 -5.72 -3.08 23.27
N ASP A 386 -5.64 -4.06 22.38
CA ASP A 386 -6.50 -4.16 21.19
C ASP A 386 -7.69 -5.09 21.44
N VAL A 387 -8.62 -5.21 20.50
CA VAL A 387 -9.83 -6.04 20.64
C VAL A 387 -10.03 -6.94 19.43
N THR A 388 -10.72 -8.08 19.63
CA THR A 388 -11.21 -8.88 18.50
C THR A 388 -12.38 -8.19 17.81
N PRO A 389 -12.38 -8.03 16.46
CA PRO A 389 -13.44 -7.29 15.78
C PRO A 389 -14.75 -8.04 15.66
N LEU A 390 -14.71 -9.38 15.71
CA LEU A 390 -15.84 -10.26 15.46
C LEU A 390 -15.96 -11.34 16.55
N THR A 391 -17.20 -11.74 16.84
CA THR A 391 -17.52 -12.84 17.76
C THR A 391 -16.99 -14.17 17.23
N LEU A 392 -16.40 -14.96 18.11
CA LEU A 392 -15.92 -16.30 17.86
C LEU A 392 -16.76 -17.34 18.61
N GLY A 393 -16.99 -18.48 17.97
CA GLY A 393 -17.77 -19.55 18.55
C GLY A 393 -17.62 -20.86 17.80
N ILE A 394 -18.41 -21.85 18.19
CA ILE A 394 -18.51 -23.15 17.52
C ILE A 394 -19.95 -23.46 17.12
N GLU A 395 -20.09 -24.34 16.13
CA GLU A 395 -21.38 -24.94 15.81
C GLU A 395 -21.77 -25.96 16.88
N THR A 396 -23.01 -25.87 17.33
CA THR A 396 -23.61 -26.81 18.28
C THR A 396 -24.86 -27.45 17.68
N LEU A 397 -25.49 -28.35 18.44
CA LEU A 397 -26.66 -29.12 18.00
C LEU A 397 -27.74 -28.21 17.36
N GLY A 398 -28.22 -28.60 16.18
CA GLY A 398 -29.21 -27.84 15.42
C GLY A 398 -28.63 -26.78 14.49
N GLY A 399 -27.29 -26.75 14.29
CA GLY A 399 -26.63 -25.79 13.39
C GLY A 399 -26.61 -24.36 13.96
N VAL A 400 -26.69 -24.24 15.28
CA VAL A 400 -26.62 -22.94 15.99
C VAL A 400 -25.17 -22.62 16.33
N ARG A 401 -24.81 -21.34 16.25
CA ARG A 401 -23.52 -20.87 16.73
C ARG A 401 -23.58 -20.56 18.24
N THR A 402 -22.79 -21.27 19.03
CA THR A 402 -22.57 -20.94 20.45
C THR A 402 -21.35 -20.01 20.56
N ARG A 403 -21.53 -18.86 21.18
CA ARG A 403 -20.50 -17.82 21.36
C ARG A 403 -19.55 -18.21 22.49
N LEU A 404 -18.23 -18.10 22.27
CA LEU A 404 -17.22 -18.25 23.30
C LEU A 404 -16.52 -16.94 23.60
N ILE A 405 -16.09 -16.20 22.56
CA ILE A 405 -15.48 -14.88 22.70
C ILE A 405 -16.34 -13.88 21.93
N GLU A 406 -16.85 -12.88 22.63
CA GLU A 406 -17.66 -11.83 22.02
C GLU A 406 -16.77 -10.80 21.28
N LYS A 407 -17.31 -10.14 20.25
CA LYS A 407 -16.66 -9.00 19.60
C LYS A 407 -16.28 -7.93 20.63
N ASN A 408 -15.26 -7.17 20.34
CA ASN A 408 -14.69 -6.14 21.22
C ASN A 408 -14.18 -6.68 22.58
N THR A 409 -13.84 -7.97 22.65
CA THR A 409 -13.09 -8.55 23.79
C THR A 409 -11.62 -8.17 23.63
N THR A 410 -11.02 -7.62 24.70
CA THR A 410 -9.59 -7.24 24.73
C THR A 410 -8.70 -8.45 24.48
N ILE A 411 -7.68 -8.28 23.65
CA ILE A 411 -6.68 -9.30 23.31
C ILE A 411 -5.29 -8.90 23.81
N PRO A 412 -4.41 -9.88 24.20
CA PRO A 412 -4.62 -11.32 24.11
C PRO A 412 -5.65 -11.82 25.13
N THR A 413 -6.38 -12.90 24.77
CA THR A 413 -7.40 -13.48 25.64
C THR A 413 -7.53 -14.98 25.45
N ARG A 414 -7.94 -15.68 26.53
CA ARG A 414 -8.19 -17.11 26.51
C ARG A 414 -9.51 -17.42 27.21
N LYS A 415 -10.40 -18.18 26.54
CA LYS A 415 -11.67 -18.64 27.12
C LYS A 415 -11.92 -20.10 26.81
N SER A 416 -12.46 -20.81 27.79
CA SER A 416 -12.82 -22.23 27.68
C SER A 416 -14.27 -22.44 28.08
N GLU A 417 -14.97 -23.34 27.37
CA GLU A 417 -16.31 -23.80 27.72
C GLU A 417 -16.39 -25.35 27.56
N ILE A 418 -17.25 -25.99 28.39
CA ILE A 418 -17.44 -27.43 28.38
C ILE A 418 -18.69 -27.77 27.57
N PHE A 419 -18.51 -28.61 26.58
CA PHE A 419 -19.54 -29.16 25.71
C PHE A 419 -19.67 -30.68 25.95
N THR A 420 -20.70 -31.28 25.36
CA THR A 420 -20.95 -32.72 25.49
C THR A 420 -21.36 -33.34 24.15
N THR A 421 -21.44 -34.67 24.12
CA THR A 421 -21.86 -35.42 22.94
C THR A 421 -23.34 -35.24 22.62
N ALA A 422 -23.66 -35.18 21.31
CA ALA A 422 -25.03 -35.01 20.79
C ALA A 422 -25.79 -36.34 20.62
N ALA A 423 -25.06 -37.47 20.56
CA ALA A 423 -25.63 -38.82 20.36
C ALA A 423 -25.08 -39.81 21.38
N GLU A 424 -25.84 -40.88 21.61
CA GLU A 424 -25.44 -41.99 22.47
C GLU A 424 -24.30 -42.78 21.83
N GLY A 425 -23.30 -43.18 22.64
CA GLY A 425 -22.15 -44.00 22.19
C GLY A 425 -21.21 -43.24 21.24
N GLN A 426 -21.30 -41.95 21.14
CA GLN A 426 -20.46 -41.12 20.25
C GLN A 426 -18.98 -41.15 20.70
N THR A 427 -18.08 -41.55 19.80
CA THR A 427 -16.64 -41.72 20.07
C THR A 427 -15.77 -40.59 19.50
N SER A 428 -16.37 -39.64 18.79
CA SER A 428 -15.70 -38.46 18.25
C SER A 428 -16.63 -37.25 18.22
N VAL A 429 -16.06 -36.05 18.29
CA VAL A 429 -16.78 -34.77 18.16
C VAL A 429 -16.08 -33.94 17.11
N GLU A 430 -16.84 -33.43 16.12
CA GLU A 430 -16.35 -32.43 15.18
C GLU A 430 -16.49 -31.04 15.82
N ILE A 431 -15.41 -30.31 15.84
CA ILE A 431 -15.37 -28.90 16.25
C ILE A 431 -15.36 -28.04 15.00
N HIS A 432 -16.48 -27.35 14.74
CA HIS A 432 -16.61 -26.39 13.64
C HIS A 432 -16.47 -24.98 14.20
N VAL A 433 -15.32 -24.36 13.92
CA VAL A 433 -14.97 -23.02 14.43
C VAL A 433 -15.54 -21.95 13.51
N LEU A 434 -16.21 -20.97 14.09
CA LEU A 434 -16.99 -19.94 13.40
C LEU A 434 -16.60 -18.53 13.86
N GLN A 435 -16.65 -17.58 12.92
CA GLN A 435 -16.49 -16.14 13.16
C GLN A 435 -17.64 -15.38 12.54
N GLY A 436 -18.24 -14.46 13.28
CA GLY A 436 -19.32 -13.58 12.80
C GLY A 436 -20.43 -13.38 13.83
N GLU A 437 -21.45 -12.61 13.46
CA GLU A 437 -22.52 -12.17 14.39
C GLU A 437 -23.86 -12.89 14.18
N ARG A 438 -23.96 -13.80 13.20
CA ARG A 438 -25.22 -14.50 12.88
C ARG A 438 -25.45 -15.64 13.85
N GLU A 439 -26.71 -15.91 14.19
CA GLU A 439 -27.08 -16.99 15.14
C GLU A 439 -26.90 -18.40 14.55
N MET A 440 -27.10 -18.55 13.22
CA MET A 440 -26.97 -19.86 12.58
C MET A 440 -25.53 -20.06 12.08
N ALA A 441 -24.98 -21.25 12.29
CA ALA A 441 -23.62 -21.60 11.92
C ALA A 441 -23.32 -21.36 10.44
N ARG A 442 -24.24 -21.75 9.53
CA ARG A 442 -24.11 -21.63 8.09
C ARG A 442 -23.99 -20.17 7.58
N ASP A 443 -24.46 -19.20 8.37
CA ASP A 443 -24.50 -17.78 8.03
C ASP A 443 -23.27 -17.03 8.58
N ASN A 444 -22.33 -17.76 9.20
CA ASN A 444 -21.08 -17.25 9.72
C ASN A 444 -19.90 -17.78 8.90
N ARG A 445 -18.75 -17.11 9.01
CA ARG A 445 -17.51 -17.57 8.37
C ARG A 445 -16.96 -18.78 9.10
N THR A 446 -16.69 -19.86 8.36
CA THR A 446 -15.94 -21.01 8.86
C THR A 446 -14.46 -20.64 8.93
N LEU A 447 -13.86 -20.71 10.12
CA LEU A 447 -12.43 -20.57 10.32
C LEU A 447 -11.69 -21.91 10.18
N GLY A 448 -12.34 -23.00 10.61
CA GLY A 448 -11.77 -24.34 10.48
C GLY A 448 -12.69 -25.43 11.04
N ARG A 449 -12.34 -26.68 10.73
CA ARG A 449 -12.99 -27.88 11.28
C ARG A 449 -11.94 -28.88 11.67
N PHE A 450 -12.11 -29.51 12.82
CA PHE A 450 -11.26 -30.62 13.27
C PHE A 450 -12.04 -31.60 14.14
N GLN A 451 -11.55 -32.81 14.26
CA GLN A 451 -12.21 -33.86 15.02
C GLN A 451 -11.39 -34.25 16.27
N LEU A 452 -12.04 -34.20 17.42
CA LEU A 452 -11.55 -34.88 18.62
C LEU A 452 -12.02 -36.32 18.58
N VAL A 453 -11.10 -37.29 18.52
CA VAL A 453 -11.38 -38.73 18.42
C VAL A 453 -10.96 -39.48 19.68
N GLY A 454 -11.57 -40.64 19.89
CA GLY A 454 -11.21 -41.54 20.97
C GLY A 454 -11.82 -41.16 22.32
N ILE A 455 -12.98 -40.54 22.28
CA ILE A 455 -13.88 -40.40 23.43
C ILE A 455 -14.47 -41.76 23.73
N PRO A 456 -14.46 -42.22 25.00
CA PRO A 456 -15.07 -43.51 25.38
C PRO A 456 -16.57 -43.50 25.09
N PRO A 457 -17.15 -44.58 24.54
CA PRO A 457 -18.60 -44.68 24.37
C PRO A 457 -19.31 -44.48 25.70
N ALA A 458 -20.23 -43.54 25.76
CA ALA A 458 -21.02 -43.22 26.94
C ALA A 458 -22.40 -42.71 26.52
N PRO A 459 -23.38 -42.67 27.42
CA PRO A 459 -24.66 -42.02 27.14
C PRO A 459 -24.51 -40.58 26.74
N ARG A 460 -25.42 -40.09 25.88
CA ARG A 460 -25.48 -38.67 25.45
C ARG A 460 -25.44 -37.76 26.68
N GLY A 461 -24.63 -36.71 26.61
CA GLY A 461 -24.51 -35.72 27.68
C GLY A 461 -23.52 -36.04 28.79
N VAL A 462 -22.93 -37.27 28.81
CA VAL A 462 -21.98 -37.69 29.84
C VAL A 462 -20.52 -37.26 29.53
N PRO A 463 -19.98 -37.46 28.31
CA PRO A 463 -18.65 -37.01 28.00
C PRO A 463 -18.54 -35.46 28.10
N GLN A 464 -17.43 -35.00 28.69
CA GLN A 464 -17.14 -33.58 28.84
C GLN A 464 -15.97 -33.21 27.94
N VAL A 465 -16.25 -32.35 26.95
CA VAL A 465 -15.27 -31.83 25.99
C VAL A 465 -15.06 -30.33 26.24
N GLU A 466 -13.90 -29.99 26.77
CA GLU A 466 -13.49 -28.61 26.97
C GLU A 466 -12.98 -28.03 25.63
N VAL A 467 -13.63 -27.00 25.13
CA VAL A 467 -13.18 -26.25 23.95
C VAL A 467 -12.59 -24.92 24.40
N THR A 468 -11.33 -24.72 24.06
CA THR A 468 -10.57 -23.51 24.44
C THR A 468 -10.24 -22.69 23.20
N PHE A 469 -10.56 -21.40 23.24
CA PHE A 469 -10.11 -20.39 22.31
C PHE A 469 -8.99 -19.58 22.96
N ASP A 470 -7.88 -19.41 22.25
CA ASP A 470 -6.70 -18.66 22.66
C ASP A 470 -6.32 -17.67 21.53
N ILE A 471 -6.50 -16.39 21.79
CA ILE A 471 -6.20 -15.31 20.83
C ILE A 471 -4.93 -14.61 21.28
N ASP A 472 -3.93 -14.58 20.42
CA ASP A 472 -2.67 -13.88 20.68
C ASP A 472 -2.79 -12.35 20.51
N ALA A 473 -1.69 -11.63 20.79
CA ALA A 473 -1.63 -10.17 20.62
C ALA A 473 -1.74 -9.70 19.15
N ASN A 474 -1.59 -10.60 18.17
CA ASN A 474 -1.77 -10.32 16.74
C ASN A 474 -3.22 -10.51 16.28
N GLY A 475 -4.08 -11.01 17.17
CA GLY A 475 -5.45 -11.40 16.84
C GLY A 475 -5.56 -12.77 16.18
N ILE A 476 -4.51 -13.59 16.20
CA ILE A 476 -4.50 -14.94 15.62
C ILE A 476 -5.13 -15.92 16.61
N VAL A 477 -6.09 -16.71 16.11
CA VAL A 477 -6.91 -17.60 16.92
C VAL A 477 -6.35 -19.03 16.92
N ASN A 478 -6.13 -19.59 18.11
CA ASN A 478 -5.89 -21.01 18.30
C ASN A 478 -7.08 -21.64 19.00
N VAL A 479 -7.51 -22.80 18.53
CA VAL A 479 -8.62 -23.54 19.15
C VAL A 479 -8.16 -24.95 19.50
N SER A 480 -8.41 -25.38 20.75
CA SER A 480 -8.20 -26.75 21.18
C SER A 480 -9.47 -27.38 21.74
N ALA A 481 -9.60 -28.69 21.59
CA ALA A 481 -10.65 -29.47 22.20
C ALA A 481 -10.03 -30.63 22.99
N LYS A 482 -10.44 -30.80 24.25
CA LYS A 482 -9.91 -31.80 25.17
C LYS A 482 -11.05 -32.59 25.82
N ASP A 483 -10.99 -33.92 25.71
CA ASP A 483 -11.85 -34.79 26.51
C ASP A 483 -11.34 -34.84 27.95
N LEU A 484 -12.14 -34.36 28.88
CA LEU A 484 -11.76 -34.28 30.30
C LEU A 484 -11.68 -35.67 30.97
N GLY A 485 -12.40 -36.67 30.43
CA GLY A 485 -12.39 -38.05 30.94
C GLY A 485 -11.09 -38.78 30.62
N THR A 486 -10.58 -38.68 29.41
CA THR A 486 -9.36 -39.38 28.96
C THR A 486 -8.11 -38.50 28.91
N GLY A 487 -8.27 -37.18 28.97
CA GLY A 487 -7.20 -36.22 28.77
C GLY A 487 -6.72 -36.08 27.32
N LYS A 488 -7.36 -36.77 26.35
CA LYS A 488 -7.04 -36.61 24.93
C LYS A 488 -7.36 -35.22 24.47
N GLU A 489 -6.44 -34.61 23.76
CA GLU A 489 -6.55 -33.25 23.22
C GLU A 489 -6.25 -33.23 21.71
N GLN A 490 -6.99 -32.44 21.00
CA GLN A 490 -6.72 -32.04 19.62
C GLN A 490 -6.72 -30.51 19.52
N LYS A 491 -5.73 -29.99 18.86
CA LYS A 491 -5.56 -28.56 18.68
C LYS A 491 -5.51 -28.23 17.20
N ILE A 492 -6.15 -27.13 16.83
CA ILE A 492 -5.96 -26.47 15.53
C ILE A 492 -5.50 -25.03 15.79
N THR A 493 -4.38 -24.65 15.21
CA THR A 493 -4.13 -23.24 14.97
C THR A 493 -5.00 -22.89 13.78
N ILE A 494 -5.84 -21.89 13.94
CA ILE A 494 -6.57 -21.36 12.78
C ILE A 494 -5.51 -20.70 11.90
N THR A 495 -4.76 -21.52 11.19
CA THR A 495 -4.07 -21.06 10.01
C THR A 495 -5.17 -20.84 9.00
N ALA A 496 -5.63 -19.62 8.90
CA ALA A 496 -6.37 -19.23 7.76
C ALA A 496 -5.62 -19.75 6.55
N SER A 497 -6.29 -20.43 5.70
CA SER A 497 -5.71 -20.83 4.44
C SER A 497 -5.35 -19.54 3.68
N SER A 498 -4.12 -19.02 3.89
CA SER A 498 -3.50 -18.13 2.91
C SER A 498 -3.35 -18.88 1.58
N GLY A 499 -3.78 -20.15 1.56
CA GLY A 499 -3.60 -21.08 0.48
C GLY A 499 -2.16 -21.56 0.33
N LEU A 500 -1.29 -21.16 1.23
CA LEU A 500 0.14 -21.49 1.23
C LEU A 500 0.45 -22.39 2.43
N SER A 501 1.11 -23.53 2.18
CA SER A 501 1.70 -24.35 3.23
C SER A 501 2.99 -23.71 3.76
N GLU A 502 3.46 -24.10 4.95
CA GLU A 502 4.77 -23.66 5.45
C GLU A 502 5.90 -24.02 4.48
N GLU A 503 5.82 -25.19 3.82
CA GLU A 503 6.79 -25.63 2.82
C GLU A 503 6.76 -24.74 1.57
N GLU A 504 5.58 -24.28 1.13
CA GLU A 504 5.45 -23.31 0.02
C GLU A 504 6.00 -21.94 0.41
N ILE A 505 5.73 -21.46 1.62
CA ILE A 505 6.29 -20.20 2.15
C ILE A 505 7.82 -20.29 2.22
N ASP A 506 8.37 -21.38 2.76
CA ASP A 506 9.81 -21.61 2.84
C ASP A 506 10.46 -21.70 1.45
N THR A 507 9.77 -22.29 0.48
CA THR A 507 10.24 -22.34 -0.91
C THR A 507 10.27 -20.94 -1.52
N MET A 508 9.24 -20.12 -1.31
CA MET A 508 9.17 -18.74 -1.79
C MET A 508 10.23 -17.84 -1.16
N VAL A 509 10.54 -18.03 0.13
CA VAL A 509 11.64 -17.32 0.80
C VAL A 509 12.97 -17.69 0.15
N LYS A 510 13.24 -18.98 -0.07
CA LYS A 510 14.47 -19.45 -0.73
C LYS A 510 14.59 -18.98 -2.17
N ASP A 511 13.50 -18.99 -2.93
CA ASP A 511 13.47 -18.46 -4.30
C ASP A 511 13.73 -16.95 -4.32
N ALA A 512 13.22 -16.20 -3.36
CA ALA A 512 13.51 -14.77 -3.24
C ALA A 512 15.00 -14.51 -2.97
N ASP A 513 15.64 -15.30 -2.10
CA ASP A 513 17.07 -15.19 -1.79
C ASP A 513 17.96 -15.63 -2.96
N LEU A 514 17.59 -16.72 -3.65
CA LEU A 514 18.32 -17.23 -4.82
C LEU A 514 18.37 -16.23 -5.98
N HIS A 515 17.30 -15.50 -6.21
CA HIS A 515 17.19 -14.52 -7.29
C HIS A 515 17.65 -13.12 -6.89
N ALA A 516 17.91 -12.84 -5.61
CA ALA A 516 18.31 -11.52 -5.14
C ALA A 516 19.59 -11.00 -5.81
N GLU A 517 20.59 -11.88 -6.04
CA GLU A 517 21.81 -11.51 -6.75
C GLU A 517 21.62 -11.35 -8.27
N GLU A 518 20.76 -12.15 -8.88
CA GLU A 518 20.41 -12.03 -10.30
C GLU A 518 19.60 -10.77 -10.56
N ASP A 519 18.63 -10.48 -9.71
CA ASP A 519 17.81 -9.27 -9.77
C ASP A 519 18.65 -8.01 -9.56
N LYS A 520 19.67 -8.06 -8.67
CA LYS A 520 20.61 -6.96 -8.46
C LYS A 520 21.45 -6.68 -9.72
N LYS A 521 21.95 -7.73 -10.38
CA LYS A 521 22.70 -7.60 -11.64
C LYS A 521 21.84 -7.06 -12.78
N LYS A 522 20.61 -7.56 -12.92
CA LYS A 522 19.64 -7.06 -13.91
C LYS A 522 19.28 -5.60 -13.67
N LYS A 523 19.06 -5.21 -12.40
CA LYS A 523 18.80 -3.80 -12.04
C LYS A 523 19.97 -2.91 -12.44
N GLU A 524 21.21 -3.31 -12.13
CA GLU A 524 22.43 -2.56 -12.51
C GLU A 524 22.54 -2.44 -14.04
N GLU A 525 22.25 -3.50 -14.77
CA GLU A 525 22.23 -3.50 -16.24
C GLU A 525 21.21 -2.49 -16.79
N ILE A 526 20.00 -2.46 -16.24
CA ILE A 526 18.93 -1.57 -16.67
C ILE A 526 19.26 -0.11 -16.32
N GLU A 527 19.80 0.15 -15.13
CA GLU A 527 20.20 1.50 -14.71
C GLU A 527 21.29 2.05 -15.65
N VAL A 528 22.28 1.25 -16.02
CA VAL A 528 23.34 1.64 -16.95
C VAL A 528 22.78 1.87 -18.36
N LYS A 529 21.84 1.02 -18.83
CA LYS A 529 21.16 1.22 -20.12
C LYS A 529 20.34 2.52 -20.15
N ASN A 530 19.62 2.83 -19.08
CA ASN A 530 18.83 4.07 -18.97
C ASN A 530 19.72 5.31 -18.94
N GLN A 531 20.88 5.24 -18.27
CA GLN A 531 21.87 6.33 -18.28
C GLN A 531 22.47 6.51 -19.68
N ALA A 532 22.78 5.41 -20.39
CA ALA A 532 23.26 5.44 -21.75
C ALA A 532 22.27 6.08 -22.71
N ASP A 533 20.98 5.69 -22.63
CA ASP A 533 19.91 6.24 -23.45
C ASP A 533 19.74 7.75 -23.24
N SER A 534 19.74 8.19 -21.96
CA SER A 534 19.68 9.61 -21.62
C SER A 534 20.87 10.41 -22.15
N LEU A 535 22.09 9.84 -22.04
CA LEU A 535 23.30 10.47 -22.55
C LEU A 535 23.29 10.59 -24.08
N ILE A 536 22.88 9.52 -24.78
CA ILE A 536 22.71 9.51 -26.23
C ILE A 536 21.74 10.60 -26.65
N TYR A 537 20.54 10.62 -26.05
CA TYR A 537 19.51 11.62 -26.37
C TYR A 537 19.98 13.06 -26.16
N GLN A 538 20.66 13.35 -25.04
CA GLN A 538 21.19 14.68 -24.75
C GLN A 538 22.26 15.08 -25.77
N THR A 539 23.16 14.14 -26.11
CA THR A 539 24.25 14.40 -27.05
C THR A 539 23.72 14.59 -28.48
N GLU A 540 22.77 13.77 -28.94
CA GLU A 540 22.10 13.94 -30.23
C GLU A 540 21.41 15.30 -30.34
N LYS A 541 20.76 15.73 -29.26
CA LYS A 541 20.09 17.04 -29.20
C LYS A 541 21.09 18.18 -29.34
N VAL A 542 22.22 18.13 -28.60
CA VAL A 542 23.28 19.16 -28.66
C VAL A 542 23.90 19.24 -30.07
N VAL A 543 24.20 18.10 -30.70
CA VAL A 543 24.70 18.04 -32.07
C VAL A 543 23.71 18.66 -33.05
N LYS A 544 22.43 18.30 -32.95
CA LYS A 544 21.37 18.79 -33.83
C LYS A 544 21.16 20.30 -33.72
N GLU A 545 21.16 20.83 -32.50
CA GLU A 545 20.93 22.26 -32.23
C GLU A 545 22.12 23.14 -32.61
N ASN A 546 23.35 22.58 -32.72
CA ASN A 546 24.56 23.33 -33.03
C ASN A 546 25.27 22.88 -34.31
N LYS A 547 24.59 22.14 -35.18
CA LYS A 547 25.17 21.57 -36.41
C LYS A 547 25.85 22.60 -37.30
N ASP A 548 25.31 23.83 -37.34
CA ASP A 548 25.85 24.95 -38.14
C ASP A 548 27.14 25.57 -37.55
N LYS A 549 27.46 25.24 -36.31
CA LYS A 549 28.62 25.76 -35.56
C LYS A 549 29.76 24.74 -35.40
N LEU A 550 29.58 23.53 -35.86
CA LEU A 550 30.51 22.41 -35.67
C LEU A 550 31.17 22.00 -36.99
N SER A 551 32.39 21.52 -36.92
CA SER A 551 33.03 20.94 -38.10
C SER A 551 32.39 19.57 -38.44
N GLU A 552 32.47 19.15 -39.72
CA GLU A 552 32.00 17.84 -40.15
C GLU A 552 32.73 16.68 -39.43
N ASP A 553 34.00 16.86 -39.11
CA ASP A 553 34.82 15.87 -38.42
C ASP A 553 34.41 15.72 -36.95
N ASP A 554 34.11 16.84 -36.26
CA ASP A 554 33.64 16.79 -34.85
C ASP A 554 32.23 16.18 -34.74
N CYS A 555 31.32 16.55 -35.65
CA CYS A 555 29.99 15.93 -35.71
C CYS A 555 30.10 14.42 -35.94
N LYS A 556 30.92 13.98 -36.86
CA LYS A 556 31.11 12.57 -37.18
C LYS A 556 31.71 11.80 -36.02
N ALA A 557 32.70 12.36 -35.32
CA ALA A 557 33.32 11.70 -34.14
C ALA A 557 32.27 11.45 -33.03
N VAL A 558 31.36 12.39 -32.81
CA VAL A 558 30.27 12.21 -31.82
C VAL A 558 29.20 11.26 -32.32
N GLU A 559 28.79 11.31 -33.58
CA GLU A 559 27.86 10.37 -34.19
C GLU A 559 28.38 8.93 -34.14
N ASP A 560 29.68 8.71 -34.38
CA ASP A 560 30.34 7.41 -34.25
C ASP A 560 30.31 6.92 -32.78
N ALA A 561 30.57 7.81 -31.81
CA ALA A 561 30.52 7.47 -30.39
C ALA A 561 29.09 7.15 -29.92
N ILE A 562 28.07 7.86 -30.42
CA ILE A 562 26.66 7.56 -30.19
C ILE A 562 26.33 6.16 -30.71
N LYS A 563 26.70 5.87 -31.96
CA LYS A 563 26.43 4.56 -32.58
C LYS A 563 27.14 3.41 -31.87
N ASP A 564 28.37 3.61 -31.44
CA ASP A 564 29.13 2.65 -30.64
C ASP A 564 28.43 2.37 -29.32
N THR A 565 27.92 3.41 -28.63
CA THR A 565 27.19 3.28 -27.37
C THR A 565 25.83 2.57 -27.57
N GLN A 566 25.11 2.87 -28.64
CA GLN A 566 23.88 2.18 -29.03
C GLN A 566 24.14 0.68 -29.28
N THR A 567 25.21 0.35 -30.01
CA THR A 567 25.61 -1.04 -30.29
C THR A 567 25.97 -1.79 -29.00
N ALA A 568 26.69 -1.12 -28.09
CA ALA A 568 27.05 -1.70 -26.79
C ALA A 568 25.80 -1.92 -25.90
N MET A 569 24.82 -1.03 -25.98
CA MET A 569 23.54 -1.16 -25.26
C MET A 569 22.74 -2.38 -25.74
N GLU A 570 22.78 -2.69 -27.05
CA GLU A 570 22.11 -3.87 -27.63
C GLU A 570 22.83 -5.18 -27.28
N SER A 571 24.16 -5.16 -27.08
CA SER A 571 24.95 -6.36 -26.75
C SER A 571 24.68 -6.93 -25.36
N GLY A 572 24.17 -6.12 -24.42
CA GLY A 572 23.92 -6.53 -23.03
C GLY A 572 25.19 -6.62 -22.16
N ASP A 573 26.36 -6.28 -22.67
CA ASP A 573 27.63 -6.24 -21.90
C ASP A 573 27.77 -4.90 -21.16
N VAL A 574 27.44 -4.92 -19.84
CA VAL A 574 27.48 -3.73 -18.97
C VAL A 574 28.86 -3.08 -18.90
N ALA A 575 29.94 -3.90 -18.91
CA ALA A 575 31.29 -3.36 -18.83
C ALA A 575 31.68 -2.62 -20.12
N GLN A 576 31.34 -3.19 -21.27
CA GLN A 576 31.54 -2.57 -22.58
C GLN A 576 30.65 -1.30 -22.71
N LEU A 577 29.42 -1.36 -22.22
CA LEU A 577 28.51 -0.21 -22.26
C LEU A 577 29.05 0.97 -21.43
N LYS A 578 29.55 0.72 -20.20
CA LYS A 578 30.16 1.76 -19.35
C LYS A 578 31.38 2.39 -20.04
N GLU A 579 32.26 1.58 -20.69
CA GLU A 579 33.41 2.09 -21.45
C GLU A 579 32.97 3.00 -22.60
N LYS A 580 31.92 2.61 -23.35
CA LYS A 580 31.42 3.43 -24.46
C LYS A 580 30.72 4.70 -24.01
N MET A 581 30.03 4.65 -22.89
CA MET A 581 29.44 5.85 -22.25
C MET A 581 30.53 6.85 -21.82
N ASP A 582 31.63 6.39 -21.26
CA ASP A 582 32.77 7.26 -20.91
C ASP A 582 33.39 7.94 -22.15
N LEU A 583 33.47 7.22 -23.26
CA LEU A 583 33.93 7.78 -24.53
C LEU A 583 32.95 8.81 -25.09
N LEU A 584 31.64 8.50 -25.04
CA LEU A 584 30.59 9.44 -25.46
C LEU A 584 30.56 10.69 -24.58
N THR A 585 30.73 10.53 -23.27
CA THR A 585 30.80 11.66 -22.32
C THR A 585 31.99 12.59 -22.67
N LYS A 586 33.17 12.02 -22.95
CA LYS A 586 34.35 12.81 -23.39
C LYS A 586 34.10 13.53 -24.70
N ALA A 587 33.47 12.86 -25.67
CA ALA A 587 33.12 13.47 -26.96
C ALA A 587 32.10 14.62 -26.78
N SER A 588 31.09 14.43 -25.91
CA SER A 588 30.11 15.46 -25.57
C SER A 588 30.74 16.67 -24.87
N HIS A 589 31.65 16.46 -23.92
CA HIS A 589 32.42 17.53 -23.27
C HIS A 589 33.28 18.31 -24.27
N HIS A 590 33.98 17.63 -25.16
CA HIS A 590 34.78 18.27 -26.20
C HIS A 590 33.87 19.14 -27.12
N LEU A 591 32.72 18.62 -27.47
CA LEU A 591 31.70 19.36 -28.24
C LEU A 591 31.27 20.65 -27.53
N ALA A 592 30.99 20.56 -26.25
CA ALA A 592 30.57 21.72 -25.44
C ALA A 592 31.70 22.78 -25.35
N GLU A 593 32.98 22.37 -25.23
CA GLU A 593 34.13 23.29 -25.27
C GLU A 593 34.27 24.00 -26.61
N LEU A 594 34.05 23.30 -27.72
CA LEU A 594 34.11 23.90 -29.06
C LEU A 594 33.00 24.94 -29.26
N ILE A 595 31.78 24.62 -28.86
CA ILE A 595 30.63 25.52 -28.91
C ILE A 595 30.89 26.79 -28.07
N TYR A 596 31.48 26.62 -26.88
CA TYR A 596 31.79 27.74 -25.98
C TYR A 596 32.90 28.65 -26.56
N LYS A 597 33.97 28.06 -27.11
CA LYS A 597 35.05 28.84 -27.78
C LYS A 597 34.53 29.65 -28.94
N GLN A 598 33.68 29.07 -29.80
CA GLN A 598 33.09 29.83 -30.93
C GLN A 598 32.14 30.94 -30.48
N ALA A 599 31.43 30.75 -29.40
CA ALA A 599 30.59 31.80 -28.81
C ALA A 599 31.42 32.98 -28.25
N GLN A 600 32.61 32.69 -27.69
CA GLN A 600 33.58 33.71 -27.24
C GLN A 600 34.22 34.47 -28.41
N ASP A 601 34.61 33.78 -29.47
CA ASP A 601 35.23 34.41 -30.67
C ASP A 601 34.26 35.33 -31.42
N GLN A 602 32.96 35.01 -31.42
CA GLN A 602 31.90 35.87 -31.97
C GLN A 602 31.64 37.12 -31.12
N GLN A 603 31.91 37.09 -29.82
CA GLN A 603 31.78 38.29 -28.96
C GLN A 603 33.02 39.22 -29.04
N GLN A 604 34.20 38.74 -29.47
CA GLN A 604 35.39 39.57 -29.64
C GLN A 604 35.43 40.33 -30.99
N GLY A 605 34.54 40.01 -31.94
CA GLY A 605 34.47 40.65 -33.28
C GLY A 605 33.71 42.00 -33.33
N THR A 606 33.16 42.48 -32.26
CA THR A 606 32.42 43.79 -32.20
C THR A 606 33.10 44.74 -31.22
N GLN A 607 34.23 45.36 -31.61
CA GLN A 607 34.70 46.57 -30.93
C GLN A 607 34.00 47.79 -31.54
N PRO A 608 33.36 48.68 -30.76
CA PRO A 608 32.99 49.99 -31.18
C PRO A 608 34.18 50.98 -31.10
N PRO A 609 34.21 52.04 -31.94
CA PRO A 609 35.35 52.97 -32.02
C PRO A 609 35.46 53.85 -30.78
N PRO A 610 36.67 54.37 -30.46
CA PRO A 610 36.89 55.17 -29.24
C PRO A 610 36.54 56.63 -29.44
N GLY A 611 35.93 57.19 -28.39
CA GLY A 611 35.82 58.68 -28.31
C GLY A 611 34.71 59.21 -27.43
N GLY A 612 35.12 59.85 -26.30
CA GLY A 612 34.29 60.84 -25.62
C GLY A 612 34.08 60.66 -24.13
N ASP A 613 34.89 61.31 -23.35
CA ASP A 613 34.88 61.51 -21.90
C ASP A 613 33.73 62.44 -21.40
N PRO A 614 33.58 62.67 -20.08
CA PRO A 614 32.53 62.15 -19.21
C PRO A 614 31.58 63.25 -18.67
N ALA A 615 30.44 62.86 -18.14
CA ALA A 615 29.75 63.66 -17.07
C ALA A 615 28.66 62.84 -16.35
N ASP A 616 28.96 62.59 -15.10
CA ASP A 616 28.18 62.73 -13.86
C ASP A 616 26.63 62.87 -13.95
N THR A 617 25.91 62.00 -13.30
CA THR A 617 24.92 62.20 -12.25
C THR A 617 24.04 60.97 -11.96
N GLY A 618 24.09 60.43 -10.75
CA GLY A 618 22.99 60.34 -9.80
C GLY A 618 21.97 59.18 -9.87
N ALA A 619 22.03 58.34 -8.85
CA ALA A 619 20.91 57.69 -8.15
C ALA A 619 20.27 56.41 -8.71
N ALA A 620 20.38 55.37 -7.91
CA ALA A 620 19.68 54.08 -7.88
C ALA A 620 18.13 54.22 -7.73
N PRO A 621 17.29 53.15 -7.82
CA PRO A 621 17.43 51.89 -7.07
C PRO A 621 16.94 50.56 -7.71
N GLY A 622 17.49 49.48 -7.29
CA GLY A 622 16.83 48.32 -6.71
C GLY A 622 16.02 47.37 -7.61
N GLY A 623 16.53 46.16 -7.79
CA GLY A 623 15.76 44.97 -8.15
C GLY A 623 16.66 43.72 -8.06
N PRO A 624 16.13 42.53 -7.76
CA PRO A 624 16.79 41.57 -6.91
C PRO A 624 17.72 40.57 -7.65
N ASP A 625 18.78 40.20 -6.96
CA ASP A 625 19.76 39.20 -7.32
C ASP A 625 19.11 37.79 -7.30
N GLU A 626 19.34 36.99 -8.34
CA GLU A 626 19.25 35.55 -8.30
C GLU A 626 20.66 34.99 -8.06
N ASP A 627 20.86 34.45 -6.85
CA ASP A 627 22.07 33.76 -6.46
C ASP A 627 22.19 32.41 -7.20
N VAL A 628 23.19 32.29 -8.04
CA VAL A 628 23.71 31.01 -8.53
C VAL A 628 24.76 30.55 -7.53
N VAL A 629 24.49 29.48 -6.82
CA VAL A 629 25.42 28.83 -5.89
C VAL A 629 26.21 27.77 -6.65
N ASP A 630 27.49 28.02 -6.87
CA ASP A 630 28.47 27.01 -7.27
C ASP A 630 28.73 26.04 -6.12
N ALA A 631 28.49 24.76 -6.35
CA ALA A 631 28.85 23.69 -5.40
C ALA A 631 30.27 23.19 -5.67
N GLU A 632 31.21 23.60 -4.84
CA GLU A 632 32.54 22.97 -4.73
C GLU A 632 32.42 21.60 -4.03
N PHE A 633 32.94 20.55 -4.68
CA PHE A 633 33.17 19.24 -4.06
C PHE A 633 34.52 19.27 -3.31
N GLU A 634 34.49 19.21 -1.99
CA GLU A 634 35.64 18.83 -1.19
C GLU A 634 35.67 17.32 -0.95
N ASP A 635 36.79 16.71 -1.35
CA ASP A 635 37.13 15.32 -1.13
C ASP A 635 37.66 15.16 0.30
N ALA A 636 36.92 14.53 1.20
CA ALA A 636 37.37 14.21 2.54
C ALA A 636 37.66 12.72 2.65
N GLY A 637 38.94 12.37 2.36
CA GLY A 637 39.51 11.10 2.77
C GLY A 637 39.81 11.10 4.26
N ARG A 638 39.19 10.16 4.99
CA ARG A 638 39.78 9.26 6.00
C ARG A 638 38.69 8.43 6.67
#